data_70c3b85cc4f0a18c89b3b95c14102de4
#
_entry.id   70c3b85cc4f0a18c89b3b95c14102de4
#
_cell.length_a   1.000
_cell.length_b   1.000
_cell.length_c   1.000
_cell.angle_alpha   90.00
_cell.angle_beta   90.00
_cell.angle_gamma   90.00
#
_symmetry.space_group_name_H-M   'P 1'
#
loop_
_entity.id
_entity.type
_entity.pdbx_description
1 polymer ?
#
loop_
_entity_poly.entity_id
_entity_poly.type
_entity_poly.pdbx_seq_one_letter_code
_entity_poly.pdbx_strand_id
1 'polypeptide(L)'
;MNHKTYTFDEAFKASLDYFTGDELAAKVWVNKYALKDAFGNIYEESPNDMHHRLAKEIARVEKKYPNPLSEQELFELFDHFRYIVPQGSPMTGIGNDYQIASLSNCFVIGLDGEADSYGAIIRIDEEQVQLMKRRGGVGHDLSHIRPKGSPVKNSALTSTGLVPFMERYSNSTREVAQDGRRGALMLSVSIKHPDSESFIDAKMTEGKVTGANVSVKIDDDFMNSVVSGTPYTQQYPTDSENPTTRKEIDASALWKKIIHNAWKSAEPGVLFWDTILRESVPDTYADLGFRTVSTNPCGEIPLCPYDSCRLLAINLYSYVVNPFTKEAYFDFDLFRKHVVLAQRIMDDIIDLESEKIEKILDKIDADPESMEVKETERHLWEKIQKKTLQGRRTGVGITAEGDMIAALGLRYGTEEATECAEEIQKTLALEAYRSSVMMAKERGAFEIYDSKREEKNPFINRLREADPGLYEDMMKYGRRNIACLTIAPTGTTSLMTQTTSGIEPVFLPVYRRRRKVNPNDSAARVDFVDETGDAFEEYVVFHHKFVTWMLANGYSASKRYTQEEIDELVAKSPYYKATSNDVDWLQKVRMQGRIQKWVDHSISVTINLPADVTEELVDSLYVEAWKCGCKGCTVYRDGSRSGVLLSTEKKNKKDDCNCMEPPVIVATRPRELEADVVKFQNNREKWIAFVGLLNGRPYEIFTGLADDDEGIMLPKNVSKGTIIKSYDEDGQKHYDFQFKNKRGYKMTIEGLDGKFDPEFWNYAKLISGVLRYGMPIDQVIKLVQGMELNNESINTWKNGVERALKKYLPNGTELKGQKCPNCGQETLIYQEGCLICTNCGASKCG
;
A
#
# COMPACT_ATOMS: atom_id res chain seq x y z
N MET A 1 -17.15 -32.80 15.12
CA MET A 1 -17.89 -32.88 13.85
C MET A 1 -16.88 -32.82 12.72
N ASN A 2 -16.85 -33.80 11.81
CA ASN A 2 -15.99 -33.69 10.62
C ASN A 2 -16.55 -32.58 9.73
N HIS A 3 -15.99 -31.39 9.78
CA HIS A 3 -16.32 -30.35 8.83
C HIS A 3 -15.75 -30.74 7.45
N LYS A 4 -16.57 -30.66 6.40
CA LYS A 4 -16.14 -30.88 5.02
C LYS A 4 -15.05 -29.85 4.68
N THR A 5 -13.98 -30.29 4.10
CA THR A 5 -12.90 -29.46 3.57
C THR A 5 -12.84 -29.56 2.06
N TYR A 6 -12.35 -28.51 1.43
CA TYR A 6 -12.21 -28.40 -0.02
C TYR A 6 -10.74 -28.19 -0.39
N THR A 7 -10.35 -28.73 -1.51
CA THR A 7 -9.07 -28.39 -2.15
C THR A 7 -9.14 -26.98 -2.74
N PHE A 8 -7.97 -26.40 -3.03
CA PHE A 8 -7.92 -25.11 -3.74
C PHE A 8 -8.66 -25.18 -5.08
N ASP A 9 -8.47 -26.24 -5.85
CA ASP A 9 -9.08 -26.38 -7.18
C ASP A 9 -10.60 -26.54 -7.11
N GLU A 10 -11.14 -27.24 -6.11
CA GLU A 10 -12.59 -27.35 -5.89
C GLU A 10 -13.19 -25.99 -5.54
N ALA A 11 -12.61 -25.28 -4.55
CA ALA A 11 -13.07 -23.98 -4.14
C ALA A 11 -12.91 -22.92 -5.26
N PHE A 12 -11.81 -22.99 -6.03
CA PHE A 12 -11.58 -22.12 -7.17
C PHE A 12 -12.61 -22.34 -8.27
N LYS A 13 -12.91 -23.59 -8.61
CA LYS A 13 -13.90 -23.92 -9.64
C LYS A 13 -15.31 -23.43 -9.26
N ALA A 14 -15.74 -23.71 -8.03
CA ALA A 14 -17.05 -23.25 -7.54
C ALA A 14 -17.12 -21.70 -7.48
N SER A 15 -16.02 -21.06 -7.08
CA SER A 15 -15.92 -19.59 -7.08
C SER A 15 -15.92 -19.00 -8.48
N LEU A 16 -15.28 -19.68 -9.45
CA LEU A 16 -15.29 -19.27 -10.86
C LEU A 16 -16.71 -19.24 -11.43
N ASP A 17 -17.51 -20.28 -11.10
CA ASP A 17 -18.93 -20.33 -11.47
C ASP A 17 -19.73 -19.20 -10.80
N TYR A 18 -19.47 -18.96 -9.51
CA TYR A 18 -20.10 -17.87 -8.75
C TYR A 18 -19.83 -16.48 -9.35
N PHE A 19 -18.59 -16.21 -9.81
CA PHE A 19 -18.17 -14.95 -10.44
C PHE A 19 -18.35 -14.95 -11.97
N THR A 20 -19.13 -15.87 -12.52
CA THR A 20 -19.44 -15.95 -13.98
C THR A 20 -18.20 -15.98 -14.87
N GLY A 21 -17.16 -16.70 -14.45
CA GLY A 21 -15.93 -16.91 -15.22
C GLY A 21 -14.81 -15.89 -14.90
N ASP A 22 -14.96 -15.01 -13.91
CA ASP A 22 -13.89 -14.09 -13.50
C ASP A 22 -12.86 -14.80 -12.63
N GLU A 23 -11.76 -15.24 -13.26
CA GLU A 23 -10.66 -15.92 -12.58
C GLU A 23 -9.98 -15.07 -11.50
N LEU A 24 -9.90 -13.74 -11.72
CA LEU A 24 -9.21 -12.86 -10.77
C LEU A 24 -10.04 -12.73 -9.48
N ALA A 25 -11.34 -12.49 -9.61
CA ALA A 25 -12.25 -12.45 -8.46
C ALA A 25 -12.24 -13.78 -7.69
N ALA A 26 -12.32 -14.91 -8.41
CA ALA A 26 -12.29 -16.25 -7.81
C ALA A 26 -10.99 -16.52 -7.06
N LYS A 27 -9.82 -16.25 -7.66
CA LYS A 27 -8.51 -16.41 -7.01
C LYS A 27 -8.36 -15.51 -5.79
N VAL A 28 -8.79 -14.26 -5.88
CA VAL A 28 -8.73 -13.32 -4.76
C VAL A 28 -9.58 -13.81 -3.60
N TRP A 29 -10.80 -14.28 -3.86
CA TRP A 29 -11.65 -14.79 -2.79
C TRP A 29 -11.05 -16.03 -2.13
N VAL A 30 -10.66 -17.06 -2.88
CA VAL A 30 -10.09 -18.30 -2.33
C VAL A 30 -8.84 -18.02 -1.53
N ASN A 31 -7.93 -17.16 -2.03
CA ASN A 31 -6.67 -16.88 -1.34
C ASN A 31 -6.82 -16.03 -0.08
N LYS A 32 -7.73 -15.03 -0.08
CA LYS A 32 -7.76 -14.01 0.96
C LYS A 32 -8.95 -14.09 1.92
N TYR A 33 -10.09 -14.66 1.50
CA TYR A 33 -11.35 -14.53 2.23
C TYR A 33 -12.03 -15.84 2.60
N ALA A 34 -11.79 -16.93 1.86
CA ALA A 34 -12.30 -18.25 2.21
C ALA A 34 -11.87 -18.65 3.63
N LEU A 35 -12.76 -19.26 4.38
CA LEU A 35 -12.50 -19.71 5.74
C LEU A 35 -11.44 -20.83 5.73
N LYS A 36 -10.35 -20.58 6.46
CA LYS A 36 -9.20 -21.50 6.54
C LYS A 36 -8.72 -21.68 7.97
N ASP A 37 -8.16 -22.85 8.24
CA ASP A 37 -7.40 -23.09 9.45
C ASP A 37 -5.90 -22.74 9.31
N ALA A 38 -5.13 -22.94 10.36
CA ALA A 38 -3.68 -22.73 10.37
C ALA A 38 -2.88 -23.69 9.47
N PHE A 39 -3.51 -24.77 9.00
CA PHE A 39 -2.89 -25.77 8.11
C PHE A 39 -3.23 -25.52 6.64
N GLY A 40 -4.04 -24.49 6.35
CA GLY A 40 -4.46 -24.14 5.00
C GLY A 40 -5.65 -24.93 4.47
N ASN A 41 -6.32 -25.74 5.31
CA ASN A 41 -7.56 -26.40 4.93
C ASN A 41 -8.67 -25.37 4.70
N ILE A 42 -9.39 -25.47 3.59
CA ILE A 42 -10.47 -24.56 3.20
C ILE A 42 -11.80 -25.19 3.61
N TYR A 43 -12.65 -24.43 4.30
CA TYR A 43 -13.94 -24.90 4.84
C TYR A 43 -15.15 -24.32 4.11
N GLU A 44 -14.94 -23.48 3.10
CA GLU A 44 -15.97 -22.87 2.28
C GLU A 44 -15.73 -23.20 0.80
N GLU A 45 -16.77 -23.62 0.10
CA GLU A 45 -16.70 -23.98 -1.31
C GLU A 45 -16.69 -22.74 -2.22
N SER A 46 -17.48 -21.74 -1.84
CA SER A 46 -17.66 -20.51 -2.64
C SER A 46 -18.00 -19.31 -1.76
N PRO A 47 -18.04 -18.07 -2.31
CA PRO A 47 -18.50 -16.89 -1.56
C PRO A 47 -19.90 -17.02 -0.95
N ASN A 48 -20.75 -17.90 -1.49
CA ASN A 48 -22.07 -18.15 -0.95
C ASN A 48 -22.00 -18.65 0.50
N ASP A 49 -21.11 -19.61 0.79
CA ASP A 49 -20.91 -20.16 2.14
C ASP A 49 -20.43 -19.08 3.11
N MET A 50 -19.51 -18.22 2.63
CA MET A 50 -19.03 -17.07 3.41
C MET A 50 -20.19 -16.12 3.77
N HIS A 51 -21.05 -15.78 2.82
CA HIS A 51 -22.18 -14.88 3.09
C HIS A 51 -23.18 -15.50 4.09
N HIS A 52 -23.42 -16.81 4.03
CA HIS A 52 -24.20 -17.50 5.05
C HIS A 52 -23.53 -17.46 6.43
N ARG A 53 -22.21 -17.65 6.50
CA ARG A 53 -21.48 -17.54 7.78
C ARG A 53 -21.61 -16.13 8.37
N LEU A 54 -21.43 -15.09 7.58
CA LEU A 54 -21.58 -13.70 8.02
C LEU A 54 -23.01 -13.42 8.50
N ALA A 55 -24.01 -13.78 7.70
CA ALA A 55 -25.43 -13.57 8.01
C ALA A 55 -25.84 -14.27 9.30
N LYS A 56 -25.41 -15.51 9.48
CA LYS A 56 -25.71 -16.32 10.70
C LYS A 56 -25.17 -15.68 11.96
N GLU A 57 -23.91 -15.22 11.94
CA GLU A 57 -23.28 -14.64 13.14
C GLU A 57 -23.85 -13.25 13.48
N ILE A 58 -24.14 -12.42 12.48
CA ILE A 58 -24.78 -11.12 12.70
C ILE A 58 -26.21 -11.33 13.22
N ALA A 59 -26.99 -12.25 12.63
CA ALA A 59 -28.31 -12.58 13.12
C ALA A 59 -28.30 -13.12 14.56
N ARG A 60 -27.24 -13.80 14.98
CA ARG A 60 -27.06 -14.22 16.39
C ARG A 60 -26.95 -13.03 17.33
N VAL A 61 -26.19 -12.00 16.93
CA VAL A 61 -26.04 -10.76 17.72
C VAL A 61 -27.36 -9.98 17.74
N GLU A 62 -28.04 -9.84 16.62
CA GLU A 62 -29.31 -9.14 16.48
C GLU A 62 -30.38 -9.65 17.45
N LYS A 63 -30.38 -10.95 17.77
CA LYS A 63 -31.32 -11.55 18.76
C LYS A 63 -31.19 -10.98 20.17
N LYS A 64 -30.14 -10.26 20.49
CA LYS A 64 -29.96 -9.54 21.75
C LYS A 64 -30.80 -8.26 21.82
N TYR A 65 -31.29 -7.77 20.68
CA TYR A 65 -31.92 -6.47 20.51
C TYR A 65 -33.37 -6.55 20.01
N PRO A 66 -34.16 -5.49 20.18
CA PRO A 66 -35.52 -5.41 19.60
C PRO A 66 -35.50 -5.46 18.07
N ASN A 67 -36.55 -6.06 17.50
CA ASN A 67 -36.76 -6.18 16.06
C ASN A 67 -35.52 -6.73 15.29
N PRO A 68 -35.04 -7.93 15.64
CA PRO A 68 -33.84 -8.49 15.08
C PRO A 68 -33.97 -8.78 13.59
N LEU A 69 -32.92 -8.49 12.83
CA LEU A 69 -32.78 -8.92 11.44
C LEU A 69 -32.60 -10.44 11.39
N SER A 70 -33.28 -11.09 10.46
CA SER A 70 -33.15 -12.52 10.19
C SER A 70 -31.86 -12.82 9.40
N GLU A 71 -31.43 -14.07 9.49
CA GLU A 71 -30.31 -14.56 8.69
C GLU A 71 -30.57 -14.42 7.19
N GLN A 72 -31.82 -14.64 6.73
CA GLN A 72 -32.20 -14.50 5.33
C GLN A 72 -32.12 -13.04 4.84
N GLU A 73 -32.65 -12.08 5.62
CA GLU A 73 -32.55 -10.66 5.27
C GLU A 73 -31.09 -10.20 5.16
N LEU A 74 -30.24 -10.63 6.09
CA LEU A 74 -28.80 -10.31 6.06
C LEU A 74 -28.10 -10.96 4.87
N PHE A 75 -28.40 -12.24 4.57
CA PHE A 75 -27.83 -12.93 3.42
C PHE A 75 -28.17 -12.21 2.10
N GLU A 76 -29.43 -11.79 1.92
CA GLU A 76 -29.88 -11.06 0.72
C GLU A 76 -29.15 -9.72 0.51
N LEU A 77 -28.70 -9.07 1.59
CA LEU A 77 -27.89 -7.85 1.51
C LEU A 77 -26.43 -8.13 1.05
N PHE A 78 -25.89 -9.30 1.40
CA PHE A 78 -24.49 -9.65 1.11
C PHE A 78 -24.31 -10.39 -0.22
N ASP A 79 -25.31 -11.19 -0.60
CA ASP A 79 -25.18 -12.14 -1.70
C ASP A 79 -24.74 -11.48 -3.00
N HIS A 80 -23.83 -12.15 -3.70
CA HIS A 80 -23.17 -11.65 -4.91
C HIS A 80 -22.45 -10.30 -4.73
N PHE A 81 -22.10 -9.92 -3.49
CA PHE A 81 -21.51 -8.61 -3.18
C PHE A 81 -22.35 -7.44 -3.72
N ARG A 82 -23.65 -7.64 -3.77
CA ARG A 82 -24.57 -6.78 -4.50
C ARG A 82 -24.79 -5.44 -3.80
N TYR A 83 -25.13 -5.43 -2.51
CA TYR A 83 -25.52 -4.21 -1.82
C TYR A 83 -24.54 -3.81 -0.73
N ILE A 84 -24.28 -4.69 0.22
CA ILE A 84 -23.48 -4.45 1.41
C ILE A 84 -22.30 -5.41 1.41
N VAL A 85 -21.09 -4.85 1.50
CA VAL A 85 -19.83 -5.59 1.41
C VAL A 85 -18.99 -5.30 2.64
N PRO A 86 -18.97 -6.19 3.66
CA PRO A 86 -18.00 -6.10 4.74
C PRO A 86 -16.57 -6.13 4.19
N GLN A 87 -15.66 -5.37 4.80
CA GLN A 87 -14.30 -5.20 4.27
C GLN A 87 -13.28 -6.00 5.10
N GLY A 88 -12.32 -6.61 4.41
CA GLY A 88 -11.12 -7.16 5.03
C GLY A 88 -11.37 -8.04 6.27
N SER A 89 -11.06 -7.53 7.45
CA SER A 89 -11.10 -8.29 8.70
C SER A 89 -12.52 -8.77 9.10
N PRO A 90 -13.59 -7.98 8.97
CA PRO A 90 -14.95 -8.50 9.17
C PRO A 90 -15.28 -9.69 8.26
N MET A 91 -14.96 -9.60 6.96
CA MET A 91 -15.25 -10.67 6.01
C MET A 91 -14.53 -11.97 6.34
N THR A 92 -13.28 -11.91 6.78
CA THR A 92 -12.49 -13.10 7.12
C THR A 92 -12.71 -13.60 8.55
N GLY A 93 -13.02 -12.71 9.48
CA GLY A 93 -12.98 -12.99 10.90
C GLY A 93 -14.33 -13.32 11.55
N ILE A 94 -15.46 -12.82 11.00
CA ILE A 94 -16.78 -13.11 11.56
C ILE A 94 -17.08 -14.61 11.40
N GLY A 95 -17.41 -15.29 12.50
CA GLY A 95 -17.65 -16.74 12.51
C GLY A 95 -16.42 -17.60 12.27
N ASN A 96 -15.21 -17.03 12.24
CA ASN A 96 -13.97 -17.77 12.14
C ASN A 96 -13.44 -18.12 13.54
N ASP A 97 -13.49 -19.40 13.90
CA ASP A 97 -12.97 -19.91 15.16
C ASP A 97 -11.59 -20.59 15.02
N TYR A 98 -11.06 -20.69 13.80
CA TYR A 98 -9.73 -21.28 13.53
C TYR A 98 -8.60 -20.29 13.74
N GLN A 99 -8.87 -18.99 13.62
CA GLN A 99 -7.89 -17.92 13.79
C GLN A 99 -8.36 -16.92 14.84
N ILE A 100 -7.52 -16.69 15.83
CA ILE A 100 -7.78 -15.69 16.87
C ILE A 100 -7.26 -14.34 16.38
N ALA A 101 -8.13 -13.57 15.75
CA ALA A 101 -7.85 -12.29 15.14
C ALA A 101 -8.95 -11.27 15.41
N SER A 102 -8.63 -9.99 15.30
CA SER A 102 -9.57 -8.88 15.40
C SER A 102 -10.43 -8.74 14.16
N LEU A 103 -11.64 -8.21 14.30
CA LEU A 103 -12.49 -7.76 13.20
C LEU A 103 -12.19 -6.32 12.78
N SER A 104 -11.35 -5.60 13.52
CA SER A 104 -10.96 -4.25 13.18
C SER A 104 -9.90 -4.27 12.07
N ASN A 105 -10.08 -3.41 11.08
CA ASN A 105 -9.15 -3.29 9.96
C ASN A 105 -7.94 -2.43 10.33
N CYS A 106 -8.16 -1.41 11.18
CA CYS A 106 -7.23 -0.32 11.42
C CYS A 106 -7.23 0.12 12.87
N PHE A 107 -6.03 0.47 13.35
CA PHE A 107 -5.77 0.95 14.69
C PHE A 107 -4.83 2.15 14.64
N VAL A 108 -4.93 3.03 15.64
CA VAL A 108 -3.90 3.98 15.98
C VAL A 108 -3.42 3.69 17.40
N ILE A 109 -2.13 3.73 17.61
CA ILE A 109 -1.49 3.58 18.91
C ILE A 109 -0.70 4.81 19.26
N GLY A 110 -0.32 4.94 20.51
CA GLY A 110 0.44 6.01 21.07
C GLY A 110 0.24 6.04 22.58
N LEU A 111 1.25 6.46 23.31
CA LEU A 111 1.12 6.61 24.76
C LEU A 111 0.50 7.97 25.06
N ASP A 112 -0.37 8.02 26.05
CA ASP A 112 -0.95 9.26 26.55
C ASP A 112 0.16 10.22 27.02
N GLY A 113 0.52 11.15 26.14
CA GLY A 113 1.27 12.37 26.46
C GLY A 113 2.79 12.29 26.45
N GLU A 114 3.48 11.15 26.59
CA GLU A 114 4.95 11.15 26.75
C GLU A 114 5.66 9.93 26.15
N ALA A 115 5.62 9.80 24.84
CA ALA A 115 6.28 8.70 24.12
C ALA A 115 7.73 9.03 23.65
N ASP A 116 8.45 9.90 24.36
CA ASP A 116 9.81 10.36 23.98
C ASP A 116 10.94 9.59 24.67
N SER A 117 10.66 8.68 25.59
CA SER A 117 11.68 7.81 26.20
C SER A 117 11.92 6.56 25.36
N TYR A 118 13.11 5.96 25.46
CA TYR A 118 13.40 4.67 24.82
C TYR A 118 12.41 3.58 25.23
N GLY A 119 12.00 3.55 26.48
CA GLY A 119 11.00 2.60 26.96
C GLY A 119 9.66 2.76 26.25
N ALA A 120 9.20 4.01 26.07
CA ALA A 120 7.97 4.32 25.34
C ALA A 120 8.08 3.98 23.84
N ILE A 121 9.19 4.34 23.20
CA ILE A 121 9.44 4.07 21.78
C ILE A 121 9.46 2.56 21.51
N ILE A 122 10.12 1.76 22.35
CA ILE A 122 10.18 0.30 22.22
C ILE A 122 8.81 -0.32 22.50
N ARG A 123 8.06 0.20 23.48
CA ARG A 123 6.70 -0.28 23.76
C ARG A 123 5.76 -0.07 22.58
N ILE A 124 5.83 1.08 21.91
CA ILE A 124 5.05 1.33 20.68
C ILE A 124 5.43 0.32 19.59
N ASP A 125 6.71 -0.02 19.44
CA ASP A 125 7.17 -1.03 18.49
C ASP A 125 6.59 -2.43 18.81
N GLU A 126 6.59 -2.81 20.07
CA GLU A 126 5.96 -4.05 20.53
C GLU A 126 4.44 -4.04 20.30
N GLU A 127 3.73 -2.98 20.71
CA GLU A 127 2.29 -2.85 20.47
C GLU A 127 1.93 -2.93 18.98
N GLN A 128 2.74 -2.30 18.10
CA GLN A 128 2.59 -2.39 16.66
C GLN A 128 2.61 -3.84 16.16
N VAL A 129 3.59 -4.62 16.57
CA VAL A 129 3.75 -6.03 16.20
C VAL A 129 2.59 -6.87 16.74
N GLN A 130 2.17 -6.62 17.99
CA GLN A 130 1.05 -7.34 18.62
C GLN A 130 -0.28 -7.12 17.87
N LEU A 131 -0.53 -5.92 17.34
CA LEU A 131 -1.69 -5.65 16.49
C LEU A 131 -1.59 -6.28 15.11
N MET A 132 -0.41 -6.18 14.49
CA MET A 132 -0.21 -6.70 13.14
C MET A 132 -0.39 -8.22 13.09
N LYS A 133 0.07 -8.97 14.10
CA LYS A 133 -0.15 -10.43 14.16
C LYS A 133 -1.64 -10.81 14.29
N ARG A 134 -2.50 -9.86 14.70
CA ARG A 134 -3.97 -10.02 14.76
C ARG A 134 -4.69 -9.39 13.56
N ARG A 135 -3.97 -9.16 12.44
CA ARG A 135 -4.46 -8.65 11.14
C ARG A 135 -4.77 -7.14 11.11
N GLY A 136 -4.43 -6.38 12.13
CA GLY A 136 -4.62 -4.93 12.17
C GLY A 136 -3.59 -4.17 11.32
N GLY A 137 -4.03 -3.14 10.58
CA GLY A 137 -3.18 -2.08 10.09
C GLY A 137 -2.97 -1.04 11.19
N VAL A 138 -1.77 -0.49 11.34
CA VAL A 138 -1.41 0.38 12.47
C VAL A 138 -0.94 1.74 11.98
N GLY A 139 -1.32 2.79 12.69
CA GLY A 139 -0.75 4.13 12.53
C GLY A 139 -0.30 4.69 13.86
N HIS A 140 0.77 5.47 13.84
CA HIS A 140 1.17 6.28 14.99
C HIS A 140 1.96 7.52 14.59
N ASP A 141 1.97 8.50 15.49
CA ASP A 141 2.59 9.81 15.28
C ASP A 141 3.96 9.89 15.92
N LEU A 142 4.89 10.56 15.27
CA LEU A 142 6.27 10.73 15.76
C LEU A 142 6.55 12.15 16.28
N SER A 143 5.56 13.04 16.27
CA SER A 143 5.74 14.47 16.62
C SER A 143 6.17 14.69 18.07
N HIS A 144 5.97 13.71 18.95
CA HIS A 144 6.35 13.76 20.36
C HIS A 144 7.81 13.35 20.61
N ILE A 145 8.49 12.75 19.64
CA ILE A 145 9.92 12.39 19.76
C ILE A 145 10.76 13.65 19.59
N ARG A 146 11.69 13.91 20.52
CA ARG A 146 12.55 15.11 20.47
C ARG A 146 13.40 15.19 19.21
N PRO A 147 13.62 16.39 18.67
CA PRO A 147 14.39 16.55 17.44
C PRO A 147 15.87 16.20 17.60
N LYS A 148 16.51 15.94 16.48
CA LYS A 148 17.94 15.63 16.38
C LYS A 148 18.77 16.74 17.06
N GLY A 149 19.76 16.32 17.84
CA GLY A 149 20.65 17.23 18.57
C GLY A 149 20.10 17.74 19.90
N SER A 150 18.83 17.46 20.22
CA SER A 150 18.28 17.81 21.54
C SER A 150 19.02 17.08 22.65
N PRO A 151 19.25 17.70 23.83
CA PRO A 151 19.97 17.08 24.93
C PRO A 151 19.21 15.88 25.51
N VAL A 152 19.94 14.81 25.81
CA VAL A 152 19.46 13.63 26.54
C VAL A 152 20.34 13.38 27.74
N LYS A 153 19.73 12.97 28.86
CA LYS A 153 20.45 12.70 30.11
C LYS A 153 20.95 11.26 30.20
N ASN A 154 21.60 10.79 29.13
CA ASN A 154 22.25 9.47 29.09
C ASN A 154 23.60 9.57 28.37
N SER A 155 24.29 8.46 28.17
CA SER A 155 25.64 8.40 27.58
C SER A 155 25.70 8.92 26.12
N ALA A 156 24.57 9.03 25.41
CA ALA A 156 24.52 9.55 24.06
C ALA A 156 24.61 11.08 24.01
N LEU A 157 24.27 11.79 25.09
CA LEU A 157 24.27 13.24 25.28
C LEU A 157 23.26 14.00 24.36
N THR A 158 23.02 13.51 23.13
CA THR A 158 22.12 14.14 22.15
C THR A 158 21.22 13.10 21.48
N SER A 159 20.01 13.55 21.09
CA SER A 159 19.06 12.78 20.31
C SER A 159 19.52 12.55 18.87
N THR A 160 19.21 11.39 18.32
CA THR A 160 19.41 11.04 16.89
C THR A 160 18.29 11.54 15.97
N GLY A 161 17.18 12.04 16.53
CA GLY A 161 16.01 12.50 15.80
C GLY A 161 15.09 11.38 15.34
N LEU A 162 14.19 11.67 14.38
CA LEU A 162 13.09 10.79 13.97
C LEU A 162 13.50 9.59 13.11
N VAL A 163 14.42 9.78 12.16
CA VAL A 163 14.70 8.83 11.07
C VAL A 163 15.12 7.43 11.58
N PRO A 164 15.99 7.27 12.59
CA PRO A 164 16.34 5.94 13.10
C PRO A 164 15.15 5.15 13.67
N PHE A 165 14.19 5.85 14.26
CA PHE A 165 12.97 5.22 14.79
C PHE A 165 11.98 4.88 13.68
N MET A 166 11.90 5.68 12.61
CA MET A 166 11.14 5.32 11.40
C MET A 166 11.66 4.01 10.79
N GLU A 167 12.98 3.85 10.68
CA GLU A 167 13.60 2.61 10.18
C GLU A 167 13.29 1.41 11.10
N ARG A 168 13.31 1.60 12.42
CA ARG A 168 12.96 0.58 13.38
C ARG A 168 11.54 0.07 13.17
N TYR A 169 10.55 0.95 13.22
CA TYR A 169 9.14 0.61 13.04
C TYR A 169 8.84 0.01 11.66
N SER A 170 9.50 0.51 10.63
CA SER A 170 9.44 -0.05 9.29
C SER A 170 9.98 -1.48 9.22
N ASN A 171 11.07 -1.79 9.92
CA ASN A 171 11.65 -3.14 9.97
C ASN A 171 10.71 -4.12 10.68
N SER A 172 10.19 -3.76 11.85
CA SER A 172 9.24 -4.59 12.61
C SER A 172 7.98 -4.91 11.77
N THR A 173 7.49 -3.94 10.99
CA THR A 173 6.36 -4.18 10.08
C THR A 173 6.65 -5.26 9.04
N ARG A 174 7.88 -5.34 8.53
CA ARG A 174 8.27 -6.33 7.52
C ARG A 174 8.44 -7.74 8.07
N GLU A 175 8.68 -7.87 9.37
CA GLU A 175 8.84 -9.16 10.06
C GLU A 175 7.49 -9.88 10.22
N VAL A 176 6.38 -9.13 10.32
CA VAL A 176 5.06 -9.71 10.57
C VAL A 176 4.39 -10.13 9.27
N ALA A 177 4.21 -11.44 9.11
CA ALA A 177 3.39 -12.01 8.04
C ALA A 177 1.90 -12.10 8.47
N GLN A 178 0.98 -11.79 7.54
CA GLN A 178 -0.47 -11.83 7.75
C GLN A 178 -1.15 -12.71 6.69
N ASP A 179 -0.77 -13.98 6.60
CA ASP A 179 -1.34 -14.93 5.62
C ASP A 179 -1.36 -14.35 4.18
N GLY A 180 -0.18 -14.15 3.61
CA GLY A 180 0.00 -13.58 2.27
C GLY A 180 -0.15 -12.05 2.17
N ARG A 181 -0.35 -11.35 3.30
CA ARG A 181 -0.26 -9.89 3.41
C ARG A 181 0.96 -9.51 4.25
N ARG A 182 1.57 -8.38 3.94
CA ARG A 182 2.54 -7.74 4.85
C ARG A 182 1.79 -6.89 5.87
N GLY A 183 2.39 -6.64 7.03
CA GLY A 183 1.94 -5.63 7.95
C GLY A 183 1.77 -4.28 7.23
N ALA A 184 0.84 -3.46 7.67
CA ALA A 184 0.60 -2.14 7.11
C ALA A 184 0.79 -1.09 8.22
N LEU A 185 1.64 -0.09 7.95
CA LEU A 185 2.03 0.95 8.90
C LEU A 185 1.86 2.34 8.29
N MET A 186 1.33 3.28 9.07
CA MET A 186 1.40 4.72 8.84
C MET A 186 2.29 5.37 9.89
N LEU A 187 3.28 6.11 9.45
CA LEU A 187 4.04 7.04 10.29
C LEU A 187 3.69 8.47 9.92
N SER A 188 3.30 9.27 10.88
CA SER A 188 2.98 10.69 10.67
C SER A 188 3.85 11.60 11.51
N VAL A 189 4.02 12.84 11.07
CA VAL A 189 4.69 13.91 11.81
C VAL A 189 4.01 15.25 11.52
N SER A 190 3.96 16.12 12.52
CA SER A 190 3.54 17.51 12.32
C SER A 190 4.58 18.27 11.53
N ILE A 191 4.14 19.09 10.56
CA ILE A 191 5.03 20.03 9.84
C ILE A 191 5.72 21.00 10.78
N LYS A 192 5.12 21.25 11.96
CA LYS A 192 5.66 22.10 13.03
C LYS A 192 6.89 21.51 13.70
N HIS A 193 7.15 20.20 13.55
CA HIS A 193 8.29 19.53 14.16
C HIS A 193 9.61 19.93 13.46
N PRO A 194 10.69 20.26 14.20
CA PRO A 194 11.97 20.69 13.61
C PRO A 194 12.65 19.66 12.69
N ASP A 195 12.37 18.35 12.86
CA ASP A 195 12.89 17.27 12.02
C ASP A 195 11.93 16.88 10.87
N SER A 196 10.84 17.63 10.63
CA SER A 196 9.88 17.30 9.57
C SER A 196 10.53 17.20 8.19
N GLU A 197 11.55 18.01 7.91
CA GLU A 197 12.31 17.94 6.65
C GLU A 197 13.03 16.60 6.49
N SER A 198 13.70 16.11 7.55
CA SER A 198 14.37 14.79 7.52
C SER A 198 13.38 13.64 7.38
N PHE A 199 12.19 13.79 7.97
CA PHE A 199 11.10 12.83 7.83
C PHE A 199 10.59 12.78 6.37
N ILE A 200 10.39 13.93 5.74
CA ILE A 200 9.96 14.07 4.34
C ILE A 200 10.97 13.40 3.40
N ASP A 201 12.26 13.53 3.68
CA ASP A 201 13.34 12.97 2.87
C ASP A 201 13.65 11.49 3.18
N ALA A 202 13.08 10.91 4.24
CA ALA A 202 13.48 9.58 4.74
C ALA A 202 13.32 8.47 3.70
N LYS A 203 12.33 8.54 2.82
CA LYS A 203 12.08 7.54 1.76
C LYS A 203 12.75 7.87 0.42
N MET A 204 13.40 9.02 0.30
CA MET A 204 14.13 9.38 -0.92
C MET A 204 15.43 8.58 -1.08
N THR A 205 15.90 7.95 -0.03
CA THR A 205 17.00 6.97 -0.09
C THR A 205 16.43 5.58 -0.36
N GLU A 206 16.85 4.96 -1.45
CA GLU A 206 16.41 3.62 -1.83
C GLU A 206 16.64 2.59 -0.72
N GLY A 207 15.66 1.73 -0.46
CA GLY A 207 15.72 0.70 0.58
C GLY A 207 15.44 1.17 2.01
N LYS A 208 15.22 2.48 2.25
CA LYS A 208 14.87 3.00 3.58
C LYS A 208 13.36 3.08 3.80
N VAL A 209 12.92 2.80 5.03
CA VAL A 209 11.52 2.93 5.50
C VAL A 209 10.50 2.26 4.56
N THR A 210 10.87 1.11 3.96
CA THR A 210 10.04 0.42 2.95
C THR A 210 8.82 -0.28 3.51
N GLY A 211 8.74 -0.48 4.83
CA GLY A 211 7.62 -1.12 5.53
C GLY A 211 6.54 -0.15 6.03
N ALA A 212 6.67 1.15 5.77
CA ALA A 212 5.72 2.15 6.26
C ALA A 212 5.30 3.11 5.15
N ASN A 213 4.02 3.54 5.17
CA ASN A 213 3.57 4.76 4.52
C ASN A 213 3.94 5.94 5.41
N VAL A 214 4.30 7.07 4.83
CA VAL A 214 4.66 8.28 5.57
C VAL A 214 3.76 9.44 5.14
N SER A 215 3.25 10.21 6.12
CA SER A 215 2.41 11.37 5.86
C SER A 215 2.79 12.54 6.76
N VAL A 216 2.74 13.74 6.21
CA VAL A 216 2.98 14.99 6.95
C VAL A 216 1.65 15.61 7.33
N LYS A 217 1.51 15.94 8.62
CA LYS A 217 0.35 16.68 9.15
C LYS A 217 0.61 18.18 8.95
N ILE A 218 -0.13 18.79 8.03
CA ILE A 218 0.03 20.19 7.63
C ILE A 218 -1.06 21.02 8.28
N ASP A 219 -0.67 22.09 8.99
CA ASP A 219 -1.59 23.06 9.58
C ASP A 219 -1.91 24.20 8.62
N ASP A 220 -2.99 24.95 8.91
CA ASP A 220 -3.44 26.07 8.10
C ASP A 220 -2.41 27.22 8.13
N ASP A 221 -1.68 27.43 9.23
CA ASP A 221 -0.64 28.46 9.34
C ASP A 221 0.50 28.19 8.35
N PHE A 222 0.92 26.94 8.21
CA PHE A 222 1.92 26.56 7.21
C PHE A 222 1.43 26.82 5.79
N MET A 223 0.21 26.40 5.45
CA MET A 223 -0.35 26.63 4.11
C MET A 223 -0.52 28.13 3.81
N ASN A 224 -0.96 28.90 4.79
CA ASN A 224 -1.04 30.37 4.66
C ASN A 224 0.36 30.98 4.42
N SER A 225 1.39 30.49 5.11
CA SER A 225 2.77 30.93 4.91
C SER A 225 3.29 30.56 3.52
N VAL A 226 2.96 29.36 3.00
CA VAL A 226 3.28 28.95 1.63
C VAL A 226 2.68 29.91 0.60
N VAL A 227 1.37 30.23 0.75
CA VAL A 227 0.65 31.09 -0.20
C VAL A 227 1.12 32.54 -0.13
N SER A 228 1.43 33.03 1.06
CA SER A 228 1.85 34.43 1.27
C SER A 228 3.36 34.65 1.10
N GLY A 229 4.17 33.58 1.03
CA GLY A 229 5.63 33.69 0.97
C GLY A 229 6.26 34.19 2.27
N THR A 230 5.62 33.95 3.41
CA THR A 230 6.12 34.36 4.74
C THR A 230 6.85 33.21 5.45
N PRO A 231 7.80 33.52 6.36
CA PRO A 231 8.43 32.50 7.19
C PRO A 231 7.41 31.73 8.06
N TYR A 232 7.74 30.46 8.37
CA TYR A 232 6.97 29.62 9.28
C TYR A 232 7.85 29.18 10.44
N THR A 233 7.29 29.15 11.65
CA THR A 233 8.03 28.74 12.85
C THR A 233 7.74 27.29 13.20
N GLN A 234 8.77 26.45 13.15
CA GLN A 234 8.76 25.10 13.73
C GLN A 234 9.11 25.16 15.21
N GLN A 235 8.58 24.24 15.98
CA GLN A 235 8.85 24.17 17.43
C GLN A 235 8.76 22.77 17.99
N TYR A 236 9.39 22.55 19.15
CA TYR A 236 9.27 21.33 19.93
C TYR A 236 9.17 21.65 21.44
N PRO A 237 8.27 21.05 22.21
CA PRO A 237 7.14 20.24 21.73
C PRO A 237 6.22 21.01 20.78
N THR A 238 5.59 20.30 19.83
CA THR A 238 4.87 20.92 18.70
C THR A 238 3.62 21.71 19.15
N ASP A 239 2.99 21.28 20.22
CA ASP A 239 1.75 21.82 20.79
C ASP A 239 1.97 22.62 22.08
N SER A 240 3.23 22.86 22.47
CA SER A 240 3.56 23.60 23.70
C SER A 240 3.49 25.11 23.52
N GLU A 241 2.91 25.81 24.48
CA GLU A 241 2.99 27.29 24.57
C GLU A 241 4.42 27.76 24.88
N ASN A 242 5.20 26.90 25.57
CA ASN A 242 6.58 27.18 25.98
C ASN A 242 7.56 26.14 25.40
N PRO A 243 7.78 26.13 24.06
CA PRO A 243 8.64 25.16 23.42
C PRO A 243 10.10 25.36 23.82
N THR A 244 10.83 24.24 23.93
CA THR A 244 12.27 24.21 24.21
C THR A 244 13.12 24.51 22.98
N THR A 245 12.55 24.32 21.80
CA THR A 245 13.23 24.55 20.50
C THR A 245 12.30 25.35 19.61
N ARG A 246 12.82 26.37 18.94
CA ARG A 246 12.14 27.09 17.85
C ARG A 246 13.10 27.25 16.67
N LYS A 247 12.56 27.08 15.47
CA LYS A 247 13.29 27.21 14.20
C LYS A 247 12.43 27.92 13.18
N GLU A 248 12.87 29.04 12.67
CA GLU A 248 12.22 29.72 11.54
C GLU A 248 12.68 29.06 10.22
N ILE A 249 11.76 28.79 9.33
CA ILE A 249 12.01 28.16 8.03
C ILE A 249 11.30 28.90 6.90
N ASP A 250 11.78 28.72 5.69
CA ASP A 250 11.08 29.07 4.46
C ASP A 250 9.99 28.00 4.16
N ALA A 251 8.73 28.39 4.40
CA ALA A 251 7.59 27.49 4.17
C ALA A 251 7.48 27.09 2.70
N SER A 252 7.73 28.02 1.77
CA SER A 252 7.64 27.74 0.33
C SER A 252 8.71 26.74 -0.14
N ALA A 253 9.93 26.83 0.41
CA ALA A 253 10.99 25.87 0.10
C ALA A 253 10.68 24.48 0.62
N LEU A 254 10.15 24.35 1.85
CA LEU A 254 9.76 23.05 2.40
C LEU A 254 8.56 22.44 1.66
N TRP A 255 7.58 23.28 1.27
CA TRP A 255 6.45 22.86 0.45
C TRP A 255 6.89 22.32 -0.91
N LYS A 256 7.77 23.02 -1.63
CA LYS A 256 8.34 22.55 -2.90
C LYS A 256 9.03 21.20 -2.75
N LYS A 257 9.72 20.96 -1.62
CA LYS A 257 10.34 19.68 -1.32
C LYS A 257 9.29 18.57 -1.14
N ILE A 258 8.18 18.83 -0.43
CA ILE A 258 7.06 17.88 -0.29
C ILE A 258 6.50 17.51 -1.67
N ILE A 259 6.24 18.52 -2.51
CA ILE A 259 5.72 18.33 -3.87
C ILE A 259 6.68 17.52 -4.73
N HIS A 260 7.98 17.88 -4.73
CA HIS A 260 9.00 17.14 -5.47
C HIS A 260 9.06 15.67 -5.05
N ASN A 261 9.09 15.39 -3.74
CA ASN A 261 9.16 14.03 -3.24
C ASN A 261 7.90 13.24 -3.57
N ALA A 262 6.72 13.82 -3.43
CA ALA A 262 5.45 13.21 -3.82
C ALA A 262 5.39 12.91 -5.33
N TRP A 263 5.81 13.84 -6.16
CA TRP A 263 5.91 13.66 -7.62
C TRP A 263 6.88 12.53 -8.00
N LYS A 264 8.03 12.44 -7.31
CA LYS A 264 9.10 11.47 -7.62
C LYS A 264 8.81 10.07 -7.09
N SER A 265 8.23 9.93 -5.88
CA SER A 265 8.10 8.65 -5.15
C SER A 265 6.70 8.35 -4.64
N ALA A 266 5.70 9.20 -4.94
CA ALA A 266 4.33 9.14 -4.40
C ALA A 266 4.26 9.27 -2.86
N GLU A 267 5.31 9.76 -2.21
CA GLU A 267 5.39 10.02 -0.77
C GLU A 267 6.28 11.23 -0.47
N PRO A 268 6.00 12.00 0.61
CA PRO A 268 4.98 11.73 1.63
C PRO A 268 3.54 12.04 1.15
N GLY A 269 2.56 11.38 1.78
CA GLY A 269 1.17 11.84 1.74
C GLY A 269 1.00 13.13 2.56
N VAL A 270 -0.06 13.87 2.29
CA VAL A 270 -0.40 15.10 3.01
C VAL A 270 -1.72 14.91 3.75
N LEU A 271 -1.73 15.25 5.04
CA LEU A 271 -2.91 15.31 5.89
C LEU A 271 -3.12 16.78 6.30
N PHE A 272 -4.24 17.36 5.90
CA PHE A 272 -4.63 18.73 6.30
C PHE A 272 -5.18 18.70 7.71
N TRP A 273 -4.27 18.84 8.66
CA TRP A 273 -4.50 18.47 10.05
C TRP A 273 -5.55 19.32 10.74
N ASP A 274 -5.54 20.63 10.50
CA ASP A 274 -6.54 21.53 11.09
C ASP A 274 -7.95 21.25 10.54
N THR A 275 -8.06 20.87 9.26
CA THR A 275 -9.33 20.44 8.69
C THR A 275 -9.80 19.12 9.33
N ILE A 276 -8.89 18.17 9.54
CA ILE A 276 -9.22 16.90 10.24
C ILE A 276 -9.78 17.20 11.63
N LEU A 277 -9.08 18.00 12.45
CA LEU A 277 -9.47 18.27 13.82
C LEU A 277 -10.76 19.09 13.91
N ARG A 278 -10.89 20.13 13.07
CA ARG A 278 -12.07 20.99 13.03
C ARG A 278 -13.36 20.26 12.72
N GLU A 279 -13.30 19.32 11.77
CA GLU A 279 -14.45 18.53 11.31
C GLU A 279 -14.71 17.27 12.16
N SER A 280 -13.75 16.87 12.99
CA SER A 280 -13.83 15.62 13.77
C SER A 280 -14.87 15.72 14.88
N VAL A 281 -15.87 14.84 14.85
CA VAL A 281 -16.83 14.71 15.95
C VAL A 281 -16.17 14.08 17.18
N PRO A 282 -15.35 13.02 17.09
CA PRO A 282 -14.67 12.45 18.25
C PRO A 282 -13.77 13.43 19.01
N ASP A 283 -13.17 14.42 18.36
CA ASP A 283 -12.32 15.41 19.03
C ASP A 283 -13.10 16.37 19.94
N THR A 284 -14.42 16.42 19.87
CA THR A 284 -15.25 17.09 20.89
C THR A 284 -15.19 16.39 22.26
N TYR A 285 -14.68 15.18 22.30
CA TYR A 285 -14.43 14.36 23.48
C TYR A 285 -12.91 14.16 23.74
N ALA A 286 -12.06 15.09 23.28
CA ALA A 286 -10.60 14.99 23.40
C ALA A 286 -10.12 14.86 24.84
N ASP A 287 -10.73 15.58 25.78
CA ASP A 287 -10.45 15.52 27.23
C ASP A 287 -10.88 14.19 27.89
N LEU A 288 -11.77 13.44 27.22
CA LEU A 288 -12.17 12.09 27.61
C LEU A 288 -11.35 11.00 26.89
N GLY A 289 -10.23 11.38 26.27
CA GLY A 289 -9.28 10.49 25.65
C GLY A 289 -9.59 10.15 24.19
N PHE A 290 -10.42 10.91 23.48
CA PHE A 290 -10.72 10.74 22.06
C PHE A 290 -10.01 11.76 21.14
N ARG A 291 -8.92 12.35 21.62
CA ARG A 291 -8.09 13.26 20.80
C ARG A 291 -7.42 12.52 19.64
N THR A 292 -7.67 12.96 18.45
CA THR A 292 -7.06 12.40 17.23
C THR A 292 -5.56 12.74 17.17
N VAL A 293 -4.71 11.73 16.93
CA VAL A 293 -3.25 11.89 16.89
C VAL A 293 -2.62 11.47 15.57
N SER A 294 -3.21 10.49 14.85
CA SER A 294 -2.73 9.97 13.58
C SER A 294 -3.87 9.37 12.77
N THR A 295 -3.55 8.74 11.67
CA THR A 295 -4.49 7.98 10.84
C THR A 295 -4.04 6.52 10.71
N ASN A 296 -4.93 5.67 10.22
CA ASN A 296 -4.60 4.34 9.73
C ASN A 296 -3.68 4.38 8.48
N PRO A 297 -3.15 3.24 8.02
CA PRO A 297 -2.20 3.20 6.89
C PRO A 297 -2.66 3.84 5.58
N CYS A 298 -3.96 3.86 5.32
CA CYS A 298 -4.53 4.43 4.09
C CYS A 298 -5.07 5.86 4.25
N GLY A 299 -5.03 6.42 5.47
CA GLY A 299 -5.36 7.82 5.75
C GLY A 299 -6.85 8.15 5.89
N GLU A 300 -7.76 7.17 5.70
CA GLU A 300 -9.20 7.42 5.74
C GLU A 300 -9.79 7.48 7.15
N ILE A 301 -9.06 7.06 8.19
CA ILE A 301 -9.58 7.01 9.54
C ILE A 301 -8.65 7.74 10.51
N PRO A 302 -8.89 9.02 10.77
CA PRO A 302 -8.26 9.73 11.89
C PRO A 302 -8.73 9.14 13.22
N LEU A 303 -7.79 8.77 14.08
CA LEU A 303 -8.06 8.06 15.32
C LEU A 303 -7.27 8.63 16.51
N CYS A 304 -7.85 8.47 17.69
CA CYS A 304 -7.13 8.62 18.95
C CYS A 304 -6.36 7.33 19.31
N PRO A 305 -5.42 7.38 20.25
CA PRO A 305 -4.70 6.20 20.70
C PRO A 305 -5.63 5.09 21.20
N TYR A 306 -5.33 3.85 20.77
CA TYR A 306 -6.05 2.62 21.13
C TYR A 306 -7.48 2.52 20.58
N ASP A 307 -7.88 3.43 19.71
CA ASP A 307 -9.14 3.32 18.98
C ASP A 307 -8.95 2.54 17.68
N SER A 308 -10.05 2.03 17.16
CA SER A 308 -10.05 1.16 15.98
C SER A 308 -11.32 1.35 15.15
N CYS A 309 -11.25 0.95 13.89
CA CYS A 309 -12.40 1.01 13.01
C CYS A 309 -12.58 -0.28 12.23
N ARG A 310 -13.84 -0.67 12.06
CA ARG A 310 -14.31 -1.75 11.21
C ARG A 310 -14.93 -1.13 9.97
N LEU A 311 -14.75 -1.77 8.84
CA LEU A 311 -15.10 -1.21 7.54
C LEU A 311 -16.18 -2.03 6.84
N LEU A 312 -17.09 -1.32 6.20
CA LEU A 312 -18.14 -1.86 5.35
C LEU A 312 -18.39 -0.89 4.20
N ALA A 313 -18.57 -1.40 2.99
CA ALA A 313 -18.87 -0.58 1.82
C ALA A 313 -20.24 -0.91 1.24
N ILE A 314 -20.96 0.11 0.81
CA ILE A 314 -22.19 -0.02 0.04
C ILE A 314 -21.82 0.08 -1.45
N ASN A 315 -22.26 -0.90 -2.24
CA ASN A 315 -22.01 -0.95 -3.68
C ASN A 315 -22.99 -0.05 -4.43
N LEU A 316 -22.58 1.18 -4.73
CA LEU A 316 -23.44 2.20 -5.34
C LEU A 316 -24.01 1.80 -6.70
N TYR A 317 -23.26 1.03 -7.49
CA TYR A 317 -23.74 0.59 -8.80
C TYR A 317 -25.07 -0.18 -8.73
N SER A 318 -25.29 -0.93 -7.66
CA SER A 318 -26.48 -1.77 -7.48
C SER A 318 -27.77 -0.99 -7.22
N TYR A 319 -27.68 0.32 -7.02
CA TYR A 319 -28.84 1.21 -6.87
C TYR A 319 -29.19 1.96 -8.15
N VAL A 320 -28.47 1.76 -9.24
CA VAL A 320 -28.82 2.33 -10.55
C VAL A 320 -29.82 1.41 -11.22
N VAL A 321 -31.02 1.94 -11.44
CA VAL A 321 -32.08 1.27 -12.20
C VAL A 321 -31.91 1.59 -13.67
N ASN A 322 -32.12 0.61 -14.55
CA ASN A 322 -31.90 0.71 -16.00
C ASN A 322 -30.50 1.29 -16.37
N PRO A 323 -29.40 0.73 -15.85
CA PRO A 323 -28.07 1.29 -16.03
C PRO A 323 -27.72 1.43 -17.51
N PHE A 324 -27.02 2.52 -17.85
CA PHE A 324 -26.55 2.86 -19.20
C PHE A 324 -27.65 3.09 -20.25
N THR A 325 -28.87 3.34 -19.82
CA THR A 325 -29.99 3.74 -20.68
C THR A 325 -30.38 5.19 -20.44
N LYS A 326 -31.28 5.74 -21.30
CA LYS A 326 -31.80 7.10 -21.08
C LYS A 326 -32.76 7.21 -19.91
N GLU A 327 -33.28 6.08 -19.44
CA GLU A 327 -34.19 5.93 -18.29
C GLU A 327 -33.42 5.59 -16.99
N ALA A 328 -32.10 5.69 -17.01
CA ALA A 328 -31.28 5.41 -15.84
C ALA A 328 -31.54 6.41 -14.72
N TYR A 329 -31.74 5.92 -13.51
CA TYR A 329 -31.85 6.74 -12.30
C TYR A 329 -31.32 6.01 -11.09
N PHE A 330 -30.97 6.77 -10.04
CA PHE A 330 -30.51 6.22 -8.78
C PHE A 330 -31.71 6.02 -7.84
N ASP A 331 -31.90 4.80 -7.33
CA ASP A 331 -32.96 4.44 -6.40
C ASP A 331 -32.61 4.88 -4.96
N PHE A 332 -32.90 6.14 -4.67
CA PHE A 332 -32.67 6.72 -3.36
C PHE A 332 -33.50 6.06 -2.24
N ASP A 333 -34.67 5.54 -2.50
CA ASP A 333 -35.52 4.94 -1.48
C ASP A 333 -34.95 3.60 -1.02
N LEU A 334 -34.52 2.76 -1.95
CA LEU A 334 -33.81 1.53 -1.64
C LEU A 334 -32.46 1.82 -0.97
N PHE A 335 -31.73 2.82 -1.45
CA PHE A 335 -30.45 3.22 -0.89
C PHE A 335 -30.58 3.69 0.57
N ARG A 336 -31.52 4.59 0.88
CA ARG A 336 -31.80 5.04 2.27
C ARG A 336 -32.08 3.86 3.19
N LYS A 337 -32.93 2.93 2.76
CA LYS A 337 -33.23 1.72 3.53
C LYS A 337 -31.98 0.90 3.83
N HIS A 338 -31.16 0.67 2.83
CA HIS A 338 -29.94 -0.14 2.99
C HIS A 338 -28.85 0.58 3.79
N VAL A 339 -28.74 1.90 3.72
CA VAL A 339 -27.83 2.67 4.59
C VAL A 339 -28.17 2.48 6.06
N VAL A 340 -29.46 2.56 6.41
CA VAL A 340 -29.92 2.31 7.79
C VAL A 340 -29.51 0.91 8.26
N LEU A 341 -29.68 -0.10 7.40
CA LEU A 341 -29.29 -1.48 7.70
C LEU A 341 -27.77 -1.64 7.78
N ALA A 342 -27.02 -1.01 6.89
CA ALA A 342 -25.56 -1.05 6.89
C ALA A 342 -24.96 -0.50 8.20
N GLN A 343 -25.48 0.64 8.67
CA GLN A 343 -25.03 1.21 9.95
C GLN A 343 -25.40 0.32 11.14
N ARG A 344 -26.58 -0.34 11.11
CA ARG A 344 -27.01 -1.31 12.11
C ARG A 344 -26.09 -2.54 12.12
N ILE A 345 -25.80 -3.12 10.97
CA ILE A 345 -24.86 -4.24 10.83
C ILE A 345 -23.47 -3.87 11.38
N MET A 346 -23.01 -2.65 11.14
CA MET A 346 -21.72 -2.20 11.68
C MET A 346 -21.70 -2.13 13.21
N ASP A 347 -22.80 -1.74 13.85
CA ASP A 347 -22.90 -1.77 15.31
C ASP A 347 -22.91 -3.22 15.85
N ASP A 348 -23.52 -4.16 15.14
CA ASP A 348 -23.47 -5.59 15.47
C ASP A 348 -22.05 -6.16 15.35
N ILE A 349 -21.28 -5.71 14.35
CA ILE A 349 -19.87 -6.08 14.18
C ILE A 349 -19.03 -5.58 15.37
N ILE A 350 -19.39 -4.46 16.02
CA ILE A 350 -18.71 -4.02 17.25
C ILE A 350 -18.93 -5.01 18.39
N ASP A 351 -20.12 -5.55 18.54
CA ASP A 351 -20.39 -6.58 19.54
C ASP A 351 -19.60 -7.87 19.26
N LEU A 352 -19.54 -8.28 18.00
CA LEU A 352 -18.71 -9.40 17.56
C LEU A 352 -17.20 -9.14 17.78
N GLU A 353 -16.75 -7.91 17.58
CA GLU A 353 -15.36 -7.51 17.88
C GLU A 353 -15.06 -7.61 19.37
N SER A 354 -15.98 -7.17 20.24
CA SER A 354 -15.82 -7.35 21.69
C SER A 354 -15.65 -8.82 22.07
N GLU A 355 -16.47 -9.72 21.50
CA GLU A 355 -16.32 -11.16 21.70
C GLU A 355 -14.96 -11.69 21.16
N LYS A 356 -14.46 -11.15 20.06
CA LYS A 356 -13.11 -11.51 19.53
C LYS A 356 -11.99 -11.00 20.43
N ILE A 357 -12.12 -9.80 20.99
CA ILE A 357 -11.12 -9.26 21.94
C ILE A 357 -11.09 -10.12 23.21
N GLU A 358 -12.24 -10.57 23.73
CA GLU A 358 -12.30 -11.51 24.86
C GLU A 358 -11.53 -12.81 24.54
N LYS A 359 -11.74 -13.40 23.35
CA LYS A 359 -10.99 -14.59 22.92
C LYS A 359 -9.48 -14.32 22.80
N ILE A 360 -9.08 -13.10 22.39
CA ILE A 360 -7.66 -12.69 22.34
C ILE A 360 -7.10 -12.64 23.74
N LEU A 361 -7.79 -12.02 24.70
CA LEU A 361 -7.37 -11.94 26.10
C LEU A 361 -7.28 -13.32 26.74
N ASP A 362 -8.26 -14.19 26.53
CA ASP A 362 -8.24 -15.58 26.98
C ASP A 362 -7.03 -16.34 26.43
N LYS A 363 -6.70 -16.14 25.16
CA LYS A 363 -5.54 -16.75 24.51
C LYS A 363 -4.22 -16.26 25.15
N ILE A 364 -4.10 -14.95 25.41
CA ILE A 364 -2.94 -14.36 26.07
C ILE A 364 -2.76 -14.95 27.48
N ASP A 365 -3.86 -15.07 28.23
CA ASP A 365 -3.82 -15.65 29.57
C ASP A 365 -3.42 -17.13 29.56
N ALA A 366 -3.86 -17.89 28.56
CA ALA A 366 -3.53 -19.31 28.39
C ALA A 366 -2.12 -19.58 27.86
N ASP A 367 -1.40 -18.59 27.34
CA ASP A 367 -0.02 -18.76 26.87
C ASP A 367 0.91 -19.08 28.04
N PRO A 368 1.87 -20.02 27.88
CA PRO A 368 2.73 -20.48 28.97
C PRO A 368 3.81 -19.49 29.41
N GLU A 369 3.96 -18.38 28.71
CA GLU A 369 4.94 -17.34 29.02
C GLU A 369 4.63 -16.63 30.33
N SER A 370 5.67 -16.00 30.91
CA SER A 370 5.50 -15.20 32.13
C SER A 370 4.63 -13.96 31.88
N MET A 371 3.98 -13.46 32.94
CA MET A 371 3.21 -12.21 32.86
C MET A 371 4.05 -11.04 32.39
N GLU A 372 5.35 -10.99 32.74
CA GLU A 372 6.29 -9.97 32.31
C GLU A 372 6.37 -9.87 30.76
N VAL A 373 6.31 -11.01 30.06
CA VAL A 373 6.32 -11.06 28.60
C VAL A 373 4.96 -10.69 28.01
N LYS A 374 3.87 -11.12 28.65
CA LYS A 374 2.49 -10.97 28.14
C LYS A 374 1.85 -9.62 28.43
N GLU A 375 2.39 -8.86 29.36
CA GLU A 375 1.74 -7.67 29.93
C GLU A 375 1.46 -6.58 28.89
N THR A 376 2.39 -6.33 27.96
CA THR A 376 2.21 -5.31 26.94
C THR A 376 1.04 -5.65 26.01
N GLU A 377 0.96 -6.89 25.51
CA GLU A 377 -0.14 -7.32 24.65
C GLU A 377 -1.48 -7.30 25.38
N ARG A 378 -1.49 -7.78 26.62
CA ARG A 378 -2.71 -7.78 27.46
C ARG A 378 -3.27 -6.36 27.67
N HIS A 379 -2.43 -5.44 28.16
CA HIS A 379 -2.84 -4.05 28.39
C HIS A 379 -3.25 -3.34 27.10
N LEU A 380 -2.60 -3.65 25.98
CA LEU A 380 -2.99 -3.13 24.66
C LEU A 380 -4.43 -3.50 24.33
N TRP A 381 -4.80 -4.77 24.43
CA TRP A 381 -6.14 -5.24 24.09
C TRP A 381 -7.20 -4.79 25.07
N GLU A 382 -6.88 -4.65 26.37
CA GLU A 382 -7.77 -4.05 27.37
C GLU A 382 -8.09 -2.59 27.05
N LYS A 383 -7.10 -1.80 26.64
CA LYS A 383 -7.29 -0.40 26.20
C LYS A 383 -8.15 -0.31 24.96
N ILE A 384 -7.90 -1.19 23.97
CA ILE A 384 -8.66 -1.23 22.72
C ILE A 384 -10.12 -1.63 23.00
N GLN A 385 -10.37 -2.63 23.85
CA GLN A 385 -11.72 -3.03 24.24
C GLN A 385 -12.48 -1.86 24.89
N LYS A 386 -11.83 -1.18 25.83
CA LYS A 386 -12.42 -0.01 26.50
C LYS A 386 -12.80 1.08 25.49
N LYS A 387 -11.88 1.46 24.57
CA LYS A 387 -12.15 2.47 23.54
C LYS A 387 -13.26 2.04 22.60
N THR A 388 -13.22 0.79 22.14
CA THR A 388 -14.25 0.21 21.26
C THR A 388 -15.65 0.32 21.88
N LEU A 389 -15.81 0.00 23.15
CA LEU A 389 -17.10 0.04 23.84
C LEU A 389 -17.52 1.47 24.17
N GLN A 390 -16.61 2.35 24.58
CA GLN A 390 -16.91 3.73 24.92
C GLN A 390 -17.41 4.56 23.74
N GLY A 391 -16.80 4.42 22.56
CA GLY A 391 -17.14 5.22 21.38
C GLY A 391 -18.01 4.48 20.36
N ARG A 392 -17.89 3.15 20.27
CA ARG A 392 -18.61 2.33 19.27
C ARG A 392 -18.46 2.88 17.86
N ARG A 393 -17.23 3.18 17.47
CA ARG A 393 -16.88 3.78 16.16
C ARG A 393 -17.12 2.80 15.02
N THR A 394 -17.78 3.27 13.96
CA THR A 394 -18.04 2.52 12.74
C THR A 394 -17.45 3.22 11.51
N GLY A 395 -17.30 2.49 10.42
CA GLY A 395 -16.80 3.00 9.15
C GLY A 395 -17.64 2.51 7.98
N VAL A 396 -18.87 3.03 7.85
CA VAL A 396 -19.68 2.83 6.66
C VAL A 396 -19.19 3.71 5.54
N GLY A 397 -18.91 3.12 4.40
CA GLY A 397 -18.45 3.82 3.20
C GLY A 397 -19.12 3.30 1.94
N ILE A 398 -18.52 3.61 0.83
CA ILE A 398 -19.02 3.27 -0.50
C ILE A 398 -17.95 2.61 -1.36
N THR A 399 -18.40 1.92 -2.40
CA THR A 399 -17.58 1.46 -3.54
C THR A 399 -18.37 1.64 -4.83
N ALA A 400 -17.71 1.54 -5.98
CA ALA A 400 -18.33 1.62 -7.30
C ALA A 400 -18.85 3.01 -7.72
N GLU A 401 -18.32 4.09 -7.15
CA GLU A 401 -18.81 5.43 -7.53
C GLU A 401 -18.55 5.76 -9.00
N GLY A 402 -17.37 5.44 -9.51
CA GLY A 402 -17.04 5.66 -10.94
C GLY A 402 -18.01 4.94 -11.88
N ASP A 403 -18.32 3.68 -11.59
CA ASP A 403 -19.28 2.90 -12.40
C ASP A 403 -20.73 3.33 -12.20
N MET A 404 -21.10 3.77 -11.01
CA MET A 404 -22.42 4.32 -10.73
C MET A 404 -22.66 5.60 -11.54
N ILE A 405 -21.69 6.51 -11.53
CA ILE A 405 -21.74 7.76 -12.33
C ILE A 405 -21.88 7.43 -13.82
N ALA A 406 -21.06 6.51 -14.34
CA ALA A 406 -21.14 6.08 -15.74
C ALA A 406 -22.48 5.42 -16.08
N ALA A 407 -23.02 4.59 -15.18
CA ALA A 407 -24.30 3.90 -15.36
C ALA A 407 -25.50 4.87 -15.44
N LEU A 408 -25.40 6.03 -14.76
CA LEU A 408 -26.37 7.12 -14.85
C LEU A 408 -26.23 7.96 -16.14
N GLY A 409 -25.26 7.64 -17.01
CA GLY A 409 -24.97 8.41 -18.22
C GLY A 409 -24.20 9.70 -17.97
N LEU A 410 -23.69 9.89 -16.75
CA LEU A 410 -22.84 11.02 -16.37
C LEU A 410 -21.35 10.68 -16.63
N ARG A 411 -20.55 11.73 -16.78
CA ARG A 411 -19.11 11.58 -16.98
C ARG A 411 -18.36 11.98 -15.70
N TYR A 412 -17.57 11.06 -15.15
CA TYR A 412 -16.72 11.34 -14.01
C TYR A 412 -15.77 12.51 -14.32
N GLY A 413 -15.61 13.43 -13.36
CA GLY A 413 -14.79 14.64 -13.53
C GLY A 413 -15.54 15.82 -14.15
N THR A 414 -16.89 15.81 -14.12
CA THR A 414 -17.75 16.96 -14.45
C THR A 414 -18.47 17.50 -13.21
N GLU A 415 -19.02 18.71 -13.30
CA GLU A 415 -19.77 19.31 -12.19
C GLU A 415 -21.06 18.51 -11.91
N GLU A 416 -21.77 18.06 -12.94
CA GLU A 416 -22.99 17.26 -12.79
C GLU A 416 -22.72 15.94 -12.07
N ALA A 417 -21.59 15.29 -12.37
CA ALA A 417 -21.17 14.08 -11.66
C ALA A 417 -20.81 14.40 -10.19
N THR A 418 -20.20 15.54 -9.95
CA THR A 418 -19.83 16.02 -8.59
C THR A 418 -21.08 16.31 -7.76
N GLU A 419 -22.10 16.97 -8.32
CA GLU A 419 -23.38 17.21 -7.66
C GLU A 419 -24.11 15.91 -7.32
N CYS A 420 -24.12 14.96 -8.25
CA CYS A 420 -24.70 13.63 -8.03
C CYS A 420 -23.99 12.88 -6.88
N ALA A 421 -22.66 12.86 -6.91
CA ALA A 421 -21.86 12.21 -5.87
C ALA A 421 -22.08 12.86 -4.49
N GLU A 422 -22.13 14.20 -4.41
CA GLU A 422 -22.41 14.92 -3.17
C GLU A 422 -23.80 14.57 -2.61
N GLU A 423 -24.85 14.54 -3.44
CA GLU A 423 -26.22 14.23 -3.00
C GLU A 423 -26.34 12.79 -2.46
N ILE A 424 -25.66 11.83 -3.12
CA ILE A 424 -25.61 10.44 -2.65
C ILE A 424 -24.88 10.37 -1.30
N GLN A 425 -23.73 11.04 -1.18
CA GLN A 425 -22.95 11.03 0.06
C GLN A 425 -23.67 11.75 1.20
N LYS A 426 -24.39 12.85 0.91
CA LYS A 426 -25.25 13.54 1.85
C LYS A 426 -26.37 12.63 2.36
N THR A 427 -27.03 11.91 1.45
CA THR A 427 -28.06 10.93 1.81
C THR A 427 -27.48 9.83 2.70
N LEU A 428 -26.30 9.30 2.36
CA LEU A 428 -25.61 8.30 3.19
C LEU A 428 -25.33 8.85 4.60
N ALA A 429 -24.84 10.07 4.72
CA ALA A 429 -24.53 10.68 6.01
C ALA A 429 -25.80 10.84 6.88
N LEU A 430 -26.87 11.39 6.31
CA LEU A 430 -28.12 11.60 7.03
C LEU A 430 -28.73 10.28 7.51
N GLU A 431 -28.79 9.26 6.64
CA GLU A 431 -29.42 7.98 7.00
C GLU A 431 -28.56 7.11 7.92
N ALA A 432 -27.23 7.17 7.83
CA ALA A 432 -26.34 6.51 8.77
C ALA A 432 -26.48 7.11 10.19
N TYR A 433 -26.52 8.44 10.29
CA TYR A 433 -26.74 9.12 11.55
C TYR A 433 -28.15 8.87 12.10
N ARG A 434 -29.18 8.84 11.26
CA ARG A 434 -30.54 8.44 11.62
C ARG A 434 -30.57 7.03 12.19
N SER A 435 -29.91 6.08 11.54
CA SER A 435 -29.77 4.70 12.04
C SER A 435 -29.10 4.66 13.40
N SER A 436 -28.02 5.44 13.58
CA SER A 436 -27.32 5.53 14.88
C SER A 436 -28.21 6.11 16.00
N VAL A 437 -29.09 7.08 15.68
CA VAL A 437 -30.11 7.61 16.62
C VAL A 437 -31.16 6.56 16.92
N MET A 438 -31.66 5.84 15.90
CA MET A 438 -32.61 4.75 16.09
C MET A 438 -32.07 3.66 17.00
N MET A 439 -30.81 3.26 16.79
CA MET A 439 -30.14 2.30 17.66
C MET A 439 -29.90 2.86 19.06
N ALA A 440 -29.69 4.14 19.24
CA ALA A 440 -29.61 4.74 20.58
C ALA A 440 -30.90 4.62 21.33
N LYS A 441 -32.07 4.74 20.66
CA LYS A 441 -33.39 4.49 21.23
C LYS A 441 -33.58 3.03 21.68
N GLU A 442 -33.05 2.08 20.90
CA GLU A 442 -33.22 0.64 21.14
C GLU A 442 -32.14 0.05 22.07
N ARG A 443 -30.88 0.51 21.96
CA ARG A 443 -29.70 -0.13 22.55
C ARG A 443 -28.93 0.78 23.51
N GLY A 444 -29.34 2.05 23.66
CA GLY A 444 -28.65 3.09 24.40
C GLY A 444 -27.61 3.84 23.55
N ALA A 445 -27.32 5.09 23.88
CA ALA A 445 -26.29 5.89 23.26
C ALA A 445 -24.89 5.36 23.63
N PHE A 446 -23.85 5.75 22.88
CA PHE A 446 -22.49 5.45 23.29
C PHE A 446 -22.17 6.09 24.66
N GLU A 447 -21.30 5.42 25.43
CA GLU A 447 -21.12 5.66 26.87
C GLU A 447 -20.88 7.12 27.26
N ILE A 448 -20.06 7.81 26.49
CA ILE A 448 -19.63 9.19 26.81
C ILE A 448 -20.42 10.28 26.06
N TYR A 449 -21.53 9.93 25.42
CA TYR A 449 -22.31 10.88 24.63
C TYR A 449 -22.75 12.09 25.45
N ASP A 450 -22.46 13.29 24.93
CA ASP A 450 -22.92 14.57 25.47
C ASP A 450 -23.20 15.54 24.31
N SER A 451 -24.47 15.82 24.09
CA SER A 451 -24.94 16.71 23.01
C SER A 451 -24.34 18.13 23.06
N LYS A 452 -24.08 18.65 24.27
CA LYS A 452 -23.52 20.00 24.43
C LYS A 452 -22.09 20.13 23.90
N ARG A 453 -21.32 19.04 23.94
CA ARG A 453 -19.95 19.00 23.40
C ARG A 453 -19.94 19.15 21.89
N GLU A 454 -20.95 18.63 21.23
CA GLU A 454 -21.03 18.58 19.77
C GLU A 454 -21.70 19.81 19.15
N GLU A 455 -22.32 20.67 19.94
CA GLU A 455 -23.11 21.82 19.48
C GLU A 455 -22.38 22.75 18.50
N LYS A 456 -21.06 22.88 18.66
CA LYS A 456 -20.22 23.75 17.82
C LYS A 456 -19.47 23.00 16.71
N ASN A 457 -19.62 21.67 16.63
CA ASN A 457 -18.92 20.89 15.63
C ASN A 457 -19.48 21.17 14.22
N PRO A 458 -18.64 21.52 13.22
CA PRO A 458 -19.11 21.89 11.89
C PRO A 458 -19.86 20.76 11.17
N PHE A 459 -19.42 19.50 11.32
CA PHE A 459 -20.09 18.36 10.72
C PHE A 459 -21.51 18.17 11.29
N ILE A 460 -21.67 18.22 12.61
CA ILE A 460 -22.97 18.12 13.27
C ILE A 460 -23.88 19.28 12.88
N ASN A 461 -23.35 20.51 12.77
CA ASN A 461 -24.12 21.68 12.32
C ASN A 461 -24.61 21.51 10.89
N ARG A 462 -23.81 20.90 10.02
CA ARG A 462 -24.19 20.61 8.63
C ARG A 462 -25.33 19.58 8.56
N LEU A 463 -25.31 18.56 9.42
CA LEU A 463 -26.44 17.63 9.57
C LEU A 463 -27.70 18.36 10.04
N ARG A 464 -27.59 19.26 11.02
CA ARG A 464 -28.71 20.07 11.53
C ARG A 464 -29.33 20.94 10.45
N GLU A 465 -28.50 21.59 9.63
CA GLU A 465 -28.99 22.43 8.52
C GLU A 465 -29.70 21.60 7.44
N ALA A 466 -29.19 20.40 7.17
CA ALA A 466 -29.76 19.50 6.15
C ALA A 466 -31.03 18.79 6.62
N ASP A 467 -31.09 18.40 7.91
CA ASP A 467 -32.26 17.71 8.50
C ASP A 467 -32.42 18.12 9.98
N PRO A 468 -33.18 19.20 10.27
CA PRO A 468 -33.46 19.64 11.63
C PRO A 468 -34.15 18.59 12.49
N GLY A 469 -35.03 17.75 11.91
CA GLY A 469 -35.73 16.69 12.64
C GLY A 469 -34.79 15.58 13.12
N LEU A 470 -33.80 15.19 12.29
CA LEU A 470 -32.74 14.27 12.70
C LEU A 470 -31.93 14.86 13.87
N TYR A 471 -31.60 16.15 13.80
CA TYR A 471 -30.86 16.81 14.88
C TYR A 471 -31.64 16.86 16.19
N GLU A 472 -32.93 17.18 16.17
CA GLU A 472 -33.80 17.15 17.35
C GLU A 472 -33.88 15.77 17.99
N ASP A 473 -34.01 14.73 17.17
CA ASP A 473 -33.98 13.33 17.63
C ASP A 473 -32.62 12.97 18.24
N MET A 474 -31.52 13.42 17.62
CA MET A 474 -30.17 13.19 18.15
C MET A 474 -29.95 13.88 19.49
N MET A 475 -30.42 15.10 19.65
CA MET A 475 -30.36 15.84 20.92
C MET A 475 -31.17 15.15 22.03
N LYS A 476 -32.31 14.54 21.68
CA LYS A 476 -33.22 13.91 22.62
C LYS A 476 -32.78 12.50 23.03
N TYR A 477 -32.30 11.70 22.10
CA TYR A 477 -32.05 10.26 22.31
C TYR A 477 -30.58 9.90 22.29
N GLY A 478 -29.70 10.81 21.84
CA GLY A 478 -28.32 10.53 21.55
C GLY A 478 -28.13 9.72 20.26
N ARG A 479 -26.94 9.21 20.06
CA ARG A 479 -26.66 8.23 19.00
C ARG A 479 -25.77 7.09 19.52
N ARG A 480 -25.84 5.96 18.84
CA ARG A 480 -25.16 4.72 19.24
C ARG A 480 -23.65 4.76 18.99
N ASN A 481 -23.20 5.54 18.03
CA ASN A 481 -21.82 5.52 17.50
C ASN A 481 -21.22 6.93 17.52
N ILE A 482 -19.99 7.09 18.00
CA ILE A 482 -19.29 8.37 18.10
C ILE A 482 -18.98 8.97 16.71
N ALA A 483 -18.68 8.11 15.74
CA ALA A 483 -18.51 8.45 14.33
C ALA A 483 -18.96 7.26 13.46
N CYS A 484 -19.40 7.53 12.23
CA CYS A 484 -20.13 6.57 11.42
C CYS A 484 -19.50 6.27 10.05
N LEU A 485 -18.84 7.24 9.43
CA LEU A 485 -18.61 7.26 7.99
C LEU A 485 -17.14 7.35 7.63
N THR A 486 -16.72 6.53 6.67
CA THR A 486 -15.37 6.61 6.08
C THR A 486 -15.37 6.05 4.65
N ILE A 487 -14.51 6.54 3.80
CA ILE A 487 -14.34 5.95 2.47
C ILE A 487 -12.97 5.29 2.38
N ALA A 488 -13.00 3.95 2.48
CA ALA A 488 -11.84 3.09 2.36
C ALA A 488 -11.45 2.86 0.88
N PRO A 489 -10.21 2.41 0.60
CA PRO A 489 -9.76 2.18 -0.78
C PRO A 489 -10.56 1.12 -1.53
N THR A 490 -11.10 0.12 -0.85
CA THR A 490 -11.87 -1.03 -1.40
C THR A 490 -11.17 -1.81 -2.53
N GLY A 491 -9.86 -1.66 -2.69
CA GLY A 491 -9.12 -2.17 -3.85
C GLY A 491 -9.26 -3.68 -4.11
N THR A 492 -9.30 -4.50 -3.05
CA THR A 492 -9.48 -5.95 -3.18
C THR A 492 -10.95 -6.34 -3.32
N THR A 493 -11.83 -5.69 -2.56
CA THR A 493 -13.28 -5.99 -2.58
C THR A 493 -13.93 -5.55 -3.87
N SER A 494 -13.43 -4.49 -4.53
CA SER A 494 -13.91 -4.06 -5.84
C SER A 494 -13.68 -5.10 -6.96
N LEU A 495 -12.69 -5.97 -6.81
CA LEU A 495 -12.52 -7.11 -7.72
C LEU A 495 -13.67 -8.12 -7.60
N MET A 496 -14.20 -8.33 -6.39
CA MET A 496 -15.33 -9.23 -6.14
C MET A 496 -16.69 -8.59 -6.47
N THR A 497 -16.83 -7.27 -6.29
CA THR A 497 -18.00 -6.53 -6.77
C THR A 497 -17.97 -6.31 -8.29
N GLN A 498 -16.82 -6.54 -8.92
CA GLN A 498 -16.58 -6.31 -10.36
C GLN A 498 -16.90 -4.86 -10.77
N THR A 499 -16.43 -3.91 -9.95
CA THR A 499 -16.69 -2.47 -10.10
C THR A 499 -15.42 -1.64 -9.88
N THR A 500 -15.55 -0.33 -10.07
CA THR A 500 -14.53 0.64 -9.62
C THR A 500 -14.43 0.66 -8.08
N SER A 501 -13.30 1.15 -7.55
CA SER A 501 -12.98 1.15 -6.11
C SER A 501 -13.34 2.50 -5.48
N GLY A 502 -13.95 2.50 -4.29
CA GLY A 502 -14.23 3.72 -3.53
C GLY A 502 -14.85 4.81 -4.37
N ILE A 503 -14.28 6.01 -4.32
CA ILE A 503 -14.64 7.16 -5.18
C ILE A 503 -13.79 7.27 -6.44
N GLU A 504 -12.97 6.25 -6.75
CA GLU A 504 -12.07 6.31 -7.90
C GLU A 504 -12.82 6.17 -9.23
N PRO A 505 -12.38 6.87 -10.30
CA PRO A 505 -12.84 6.57 -11.65
C PRO A 505 -12.35 5.21 -12.11
N VAL A 506 -12.86 4.70 -13.21
CA VAL A 506 -12.31 3.50 -13.84
C VAL A 506 -10.84 3.74 -14.20
N PHE A 507 -10.00 2.73 -13.95
CA PHE A 507 -8.58 2.83 -14.33
C PHE A 507 -8.44 2.85 -15.85
N LEU A 508 -8.95 1.80 -16.52
CA LEU A 508 -9.08 1.70 -17.97
C LEU A 508 -10.35 0.91 -18.28
N PRO A 509 -11.23 1.39 -19.19
CA PRO A 509 -12.43 0.65 -19.60
C PRO A 509 -12.07 -0.57 -20.46
N VAL A 510 -10.93 -0.54 -21.12
CA VAL A 510 -10.42 -1.60 -21.99
C VAL A 510 -8.92 -1.73 -21.82
N TYR A 511 -8.43 -2.94 -21.66
CA TYR A 511 -6.98 -3.21 -21.56
C TYR A 511 -6.64 -4.51 -22.30
N ARG A 512 -5.34 -4.67 -22.67
CA ARG A 512 -4.86 -5.86 -23.35
C ARG A 512 -4.13 -6.77 -22.35
N ARG A 513 -4.37 -8.07 -22.48
CA ARG A 513 -3.58 -9.11 -21.80
C ARG A 513 -2.90 -9.98 -22.83
N ARG A 514 -1.76 -10.53 -22.45
CA ARG A 514 -1.01 -11.53 -23.20
C ARG A 514 -1.12 -12.88 -22.49
N ARG A 515 -1.43 -13.92 -23.24
CA ARG A 515 -1.36 -15.30 -22.82
C ARG A 515 -0.30 -16.00 -23.65
N LYS A 516 0.64 -16.68 -22.99
CA LYS A 516 1.63 -17.50 -23.67
C LYS A 516 0.93 -18.67 -24.33
N VAL A 517 1.22 -18.91 -25.60
CA VAL A 517 0.68 -20.03 -26.39
C VAL A 517 1.56 -21.25 -26.15
N ASN A 518 0.94 -22.40 -25.80
CA ASN A 518 1.68 -23.63 -25.71
C ASN A 518 2.16 -24.08 -27.11
N PRO A 519 3.41 -24.52 -27.27
CA PRO A 519 3.95 -24.94 -28.57
C PRO A 519 3.17 -26.02 -29.28
N ASN A 520 2.37 -26.80 -28.54
CA ASN A 520 1.56 -27.91 -29.05
C ASN A 520 0.09 -27.54 -29.34
N ASP A 521 -0.30 -26.30 -29.14
CA ASP A 521 -1.66 -25.81 -29.39
C ASP A 521 -1.75 -25.25 -30.81
N SER A 522 -2.02 -26.12 -31.80
CA SER A 522 -2.15 -25.75 -33.20
C SER A 522 -3.40 -24.89 -33.50
N ALA A 523 -4.31 -24.75 -32.55
CA ALA A 523 -5.53 -23.93 -32.68
C ALA A 523 -5.35 -22.52 -32.11
N ALA A 524 -4.30 -22.26 -31.34
CA ALA A 524 -4.05 -20.98 -30.74
C ALA A 524 -3.43 -20.00 -31.75
N ARG A 525 -3.94 -18.77 -31.71
CA ARG A 525 -3.42 -17.67 -32.54
C ARG A 525 -2.14 -17.12 -31.90
N VAL A 526 -1.15 -16.82 -32.73
CA VAL A 526 0.06 -16.13 -32.32
C VAL A 526 -0.03 -14.68 -32.82
N ASP A 527 -0.17 -13.74 -31.88
CA ASP A 527 -0.23 -12.30 -32.17
C ASP A 527 1.11 -11.59 -31.95
N PHE A 528 1.95 -12.17 -31.10
CA PHE A 528 3.24 -11.62 -30.76
C PHE A 528 4.20 -12.76 -30.45
N VAL A 529 5.41 -12.65 -30.95
CA VAL A 529 6.53 -13.51 -30.60
C VAL A 529 7.56 -12.62 -29.93
N ASP A 530 7.96 -12.94 -28.71
CA ASP A 530 8.98 -12.16 -28.02
C ASP A 530 10.39 -12.45 -28.55
N GLU A 531 11.37 -11.70 -28.07
CA GLU A 531 12.77 -11.83 -28.48
C GLU A 531 13.36 -13.21 -28.14
N THR A 532 12.70 -13.98 -27.29
CA THR A 532 13.09 -15.34 -26.89
C THR A 532 12.44 -16.41 -27.74
N GLY A 533 11.55 -16.03 -28.66
CA GLY A 533 10.82 -16.94 -29.54
C GLY A 533 9.54 -17.50 -28.91
N ASP A 534 9.12 -17.01 -27.75
CA ASP A 534 7.85 -17.39 -27.15
C ASP A 534 6.68 -16.71 -27.85
N ALA A 535 5.69 -17.51 -28.22
CA ALA A 535 4.48 -17.07 -28.88
C ALA A 535 3.41 -16.67 -27.87
N PHE A 536 2.76 -15.54 -28.10
CA PHE A 536 1.70 -15.03 -27.26
C PHE A 536 0.45 -14.73 -28.09
N GLU A 537 -0.69 -15.03 -27.53
CA GLU A 537 -1.98 -14.53 -27.97
C GLU A 537 -2.30 -13.27 -27.16
N GLU A 538 -2.58 -12.16 -27.85
CA GLU A 538 -3.12 -10.95 -27.24
C GLU A 538 -4.63 -10.98 -27.28
N TYR A 539 -5.27 -10.72 -26.16
CA TYR A 539 -6.70 -10.56 -26.07
C TYR A 539 -7.10 -9.31 -25.31
N VAL A 540 -8.20 -8.75 -25.74
CA VAL A 540 -8.78 -7.55 -25.14
C VAL A 540 -9.60 -7.97 -23.95
N VAL A 541 -9.44 -7.27 -22.83
CA VAL A 541 -10.24 -7.43 -21.62
C VAL A 541 -11.01 -6.12 -21.41
N PHE A 542 -12.31 -6.22 -21.36
CA PHE A 542 -13.18 -5.11 -21.04
C PHE A 542 -13.47 -5.06 -19.56
N HIS A 543 -13.51 -3.87 -18.98
CA HIS A 543 -14.01 -3.65 -17.64
C HIS A 543 -15.48 -4.16 -17.54
N HIS A 544 -15.83 -4.82 -16.44
CA HIS A 544 -17.13 -5.49 -16.31
C HIS A 544 -18.33 -4.58 -16.61
N LYS A 545 -18.33 -3.36 -16.08
CA LYS A 545 -19.44 -2.43 -16.30
C LYS A 545 -19.38 -1.77 -17.68
N PHE A 546 -18.22 -1.71 -18.31
CA PHE A 546 -18.12 -1.35 -19.73
C PHE A 546 -18.76 -2.41 -20.63
N VAL A 547 -18.62 -3.70 -20.30
CA VAL A 547 -19.36 -4.79 -20.97
C VAL A 547 -20.87 -4.58 -20.83
N THR A 548 -21.33 -4.24 -19.63
CA THR A 548 -22.76 -3.96 -19.40
C THR A 548 -23.24 -2.79 -20.27
N TRP A 549 -22.45 -1.72 -20.38
CA TRP A 549 -22.73 -0.60 -21.29
C TRP A 549 -22.78 -1.04 -22.75
N MET A 550 -21.81 -1.87 -23.19
CA MET A 550 -21.78 -2.40 -24.57
C MET A 550 -23.08 -3.15 -24.89
N LEU A 551 -23.51 -4.06 -24.02
CA LEU A 551 -24.71 -4.86 -24.20
C LEU A 551 -25.97 -3.99 -24.22
N ALA A 552 -26.08 -3.04 -23.30
CA ALA A 552 -27.23 -2.10 -23.24
C ALA A 552 -27.35 -1.22 -24.50
N ASN A 553 -26.25 -0.98 -25.21
CA ASN A 553 -26.19 -0.15 -26.41
C ASN A 553 -26.06 -0.99 -27.71
N GLY A 554 -26.32 -2.31 -27.67
CA GLY A 554 -26.38 -3.19 -28.80
C GLY A 554 -25.01 -3.64 -29.37
N TYR A 555 -23.92 -3.49 -28.61
CA TYR A 555 -22.60 -3.96 -29.00
C TYR A 555 -22.36 -5.36 -28.44
N SER A 556 -21.61 -6.19 -29.17
CA SER A 556 -21.27 -7.55 -28.77
C SER A 556 -19.95 -7.57 -28.00
N ALA A 557 -19.94 -8.09 -26.78
CA ALA A 557 -18.71 -8.27 -25.98
C ALA A 557 -17.82 -9.41 -26.51
N SER A 558 -18.37 -10.33 -27.31
CA SER A 558 -17.64 -11.47 -27.90
C SER A 558 -17.02 -11.17 -29.28
N LYS A 559 -17.35 -10.03 -29.88
CA LYS A 559 -16.75 -9.59 -31.14
C LYS A 559 -15.27 -9.22 -30.88
N ARG A 560 -14.40 -9.56 -31.79
CA ARG A 560 -13.05 -9.02 -31.84
C ARG A 560 -13.07 -7.63 -32.45
N TYR A 561 -12.51 -6.68 -31.71
CA TYR A 561 -12.45 -5.27 -32.10
C TYR A 561 -11.00 -4.89 -32.45
N THR A 562 -10.84 -4.07 -33.50
CA THR A 562 -9.57 -3.40 -33.79
C THR A 562 -9.33 -2.30 -32.77
N GLN A 563 -8.12 -1.70 -32.75
CA GLN A 563 -7.83 -0.60 -31.82
C GLN A 563 -8.71 0.62 -32.14
N GLU A 564 -8.89 0.93 -33.39
CA GLU A 564 -9.74 2.03 -33.85
C GLU A 564 -11.20 1.83 -33.44
N GLU A 565 -11.72 0.61 -33.58
CA GLU A 565 -13.07 0.26 -33.10
C GLU A 565 -13.20 0.38 -31.58
N ILE A 566 -12.15 0.00 -30.82
CA ILE A 566 -12.12 0.16 -29.35
C ILE A 566 -12.14 1.64 -28.99
N ASP A 567 -11.31 2.45 -29.63
CA ASP A 567 -11.22 3.89 -29.37
C ASP A 567 -12.56 4.59 -29.69
N GLU A 568 -13.23 4.18 -30.76
CA GLU A 568 -14.60 4.66 -31.10
C GLU A 568 -15.65 4.23 -30.06
N LEU A 569 -15.58 2.98 -29.56
CA LEU A 569 -16.48 2.49 -28.52
C LEU A 569 -16.29 3.29 -27.22
N VAL A 570 -15.04 3.46 -26.79
CA VAL A 570 -14.71 4.25 -25.59
C VAL A 570 -15.19 5.69 -25.77
N ALA A 571 -14.97 6.30 -26.95
CA ALA A 571 -15.39 7.67 -27.25
C ALA A 571 -16.92 7.88 -27.18
N LYS A 572 -17.70 6.83 -27.44
CA LYS A 572 -19.19 6.86 -27.35
C LYS A 572 -19.70 6.54 -25.95
N SER A 573 -18.85 6.06 -25.06
CA SER A 573 -19.24 5.64 -23.72
C SER A 573 -19.14 6.78 -22.69
N PRO A 574 -19.82 6.65 -21.54
CA PRO A 574 -19.66 7.58 -20.42
C PRO A 574 -18.28 7.52 -19.77
N TYR A 575 -17.44 6.54 -20.12
CA TYR A 575 -16.06 6.41 -19.65
C TYR A 575 -15.05 7.26 -20.44
N TYR A 576 -15.48 7.92 -21.52
CA TYR A 576 -14.62 8.77 -22.33
C TYR A 576 -14.13 9.99 -21.54
N LYS A 577 -12.81 10.19 -21.46
CA LYS A 577 -12.17 11.22 -20.63
C LYS A 577 -12.61 11.20 -19.16
N ALA A 578 -12.88 10.02 -18.66
CA ALA A 578 -13.34 9.74 -17.31
C ALA A 578 -12.55 8.59 -16.67
N THR A 579 -11.34 8.33 -17.17
CA THR A 579 -10.43 7.32 -16.62
C THR A 579 -9.43 7.98 -15.66
N SER A 580 -8.73 7.18 -14.88
CA SER A 580 -7.71 7.68 -13.94
C SER A 580 -6.62 8.53 -14.62
N ASN A 581 -6.33 8.25 -15.91
CA ASN A 581 -5.23 8.89 -16.64
C ASN A 581 -5.65 10.11 -17.48
N ASP A 582 -6.95 10.33 -17.68
CA ASP A 582 -7.43 11.40 -18.58
C ASP A 582 -8.59 12.24 -18.01
N VAL A 583 -8.99 11.98 -16.77
CA VAL A 583 -9.98 12.78 -16.06
C VAL A 583 -9.47 14.20 -15.79
N ASP A 584 -10.36 15.17 -15.67
CA ASP A 584 -10.01 16.46 -15.08
C ASP A 584 -9.64 16.26 -13.59
N TRP A 585 -8.34 16.26 -13.29
CA TRP A 585 -7.85 15.98 -11.94
C TRP A 585 -8.22 17.08 -10.93
N LEU A 586 -8.37 18.34 -11.36
CA LEU A 586 -8.85 19.40 -10.48
C LEU A 586 -10.32 19.18 -10.11
N GLN A 587 -11.15 18.78 -11.06
CA GLN A 587 -12.54 18.41 -10.77
C GLN A 587 -12.63 17.15 -9.89
N LYS A 588 -11.74 16.17 -10.08
CA LYS A 588 -11.66 15.01 -9.17
C LYS A 588 -11.38 15.46 -7.73
N VAL A 589 -10.46 16.40 -7.52
CA VAL A 589 -10.15 16.95 -6.19
C VAL A 589 -11.35 17.72 -5.62
N ARG A 590 -12.03 18.50 -6.43
CA ARG A 590 -13.25 19.24 -6.02
C ARG A 590 -14.37 18.29 -5.63
N MET A 591 -14.58 17.22 -6.38
CA MET A 591 -15.52 16.14 -6.03
C MET A 591 -15.16 15.52 -4.68
N GLN A 592 -13.89 15.19 -4.45
CA GLN A 592 -13.43 14.69 -3.14
C GLN A 592 -13.77 15.69 -2.02
N GLY A 593 -13.53 16.99 -2.20
CA GLY A 593 -13.86 18.02 -1.22
C GLY A 593 -15.36 18.12 -0.95
N ARG A 594 -16.20 18.01 -1.99
CA ARG A 594 -17.66 17.99 -1.87
C ARG A 594 -18.16 16.76 -1.11
N ILE A 595 -17.66 15.59 -1.41
CA ILE A 595 -17.94 14.33 -0.70
C ILE A 595 -17.44 14.40 0.75
N GLN A 596 -16.25 14.96 1.00
CA GLN A 596 -15.66 15.06 2.34
C GLN A 596 -16.52 15.83 3.33
N LYS A 597 -17.33 16.78 2.89
CA LYS A 597 -18.28 17.49 3.76
C LYS A 597 -19.27 16.56 4.46
N TRP A 598 -19.54 15.42 3.85
CA TRP A 598 -20.51 14.42 4.32
C TRP A 598 -19.85 13.13 4.82
N VAL A 599 -18.55 13.19 5.16
CA VAL A 599 -17.79 12.09 5.76
C VAL A 599 -17.15 12.59 7.04
N ASP A 600 -17.57 12.06 8.18
CA ASP A 600 -17.07 12.47 9.49
C ASP A 600 -15.61 12.05 9.75
N HIS A 601 -15.18 10.87 9.27
CA HIS A 601 -13.76 10.54 9.18
C HIS A 601 -13.09 11.17 7.96
N SER A 602 -12.39 10.40 7.15
CA SER A 602 -11.68 10.88 5.98
C SER A 602 -11.93 9.97 4.76
N ILE A 603 -11.24 10.25 3.68
CA ILE A 603 -11.35 9.54 2.41
C ILE A 603 -9.97 9.06 1.99
N SER A 604 -9.84 7.76 1.71
CA SER A 604 -8.68 7.24 1.02
C SER A 604 -8.88 7.37 -0.48
N VAL A 605 -8.07 8.20 -1.10
CA VAL A 605 -8.10 8.45 -2.54
C VAL A 605 -6.69 8.67 -3.06
N THR A 606 -6.43 8.18 -4.25
CA THR A 606 -5.17 8.42 -4.95
C THR A 606 -5.46 9.12 -6.28
N ILE A 607 -4.79 10.22 -6.51
CA ILE A 607 -4.82 10.89 -7.80
C ILE A 607 -3.76 10.23 -8.67
N ASN A 608 -4.19 9.36 -9.59
CA ASN A 608 -3.29 8.73 -10.55
C ASN A 608 -3.00 9.71 -11.68
N LEU A 609 -1.73 9.87 -11.99
CA LEU A 609 -1.22 10.84 -12.96
C LEU A 609 -0.31 10.14 -13.98
N PRO A 610 -0.39 10.52 -15.27
CA PRO A 610 0.56 10.05 -16.28
C PRO A 610 2.02 10.38 -15.92
N ALA A 611 2.96 9.67 -16.56
CA ALA A 611 4.39 9.82 -16.29
C ALA A 611 4.97 11.21 -16.63
N ASP A 612 4.35 11.93 -17.57
CA ASP A 612 4.81 13.20 -18.14
C ASP A 612 4.25 14.46 -17.46
N VAL A 613 3.51 14.31 -16.35
CA VAL A 613 2.98 15.45 -15.59
C VAL A 613 4.10 16.19 -14.86
N THR A 614 3.91 17.50 -14.71
CA THR A 614 4.87 18.39 -14.04
C THR A 614 4.64 18.47 -12.53
N GLU A 615 5.65 18.95 -11.80
CA GLU A 615 5.54 19.24 -10.37
C GLU A 615 4.53 20.34 -10.07
N GLU A 616 4.39 21.33 -10.97
CA GLU A 616 3.43 22.43 -10.84
C GLU A 616 1.97 21.92 -10.86
N LEU A 617 1.67 20.88 -11.62
CA LEU A 617 0.34 20.26 -11.59
C LEU A 617 0.10 19.62 -10.22
N VAL A 618 1.08 18.89 -9.69
CA VAL A 618 0.97 18.25 -8.36
C VAL A 618 0.78 19.32 -7.28
N ASP A 619 1.53 20.42 -7.34
CA ASP A 619 1.36 21.58 -6.44
C ASP A 619 -0.07 22.12 -6.51
N SER A 620 -0.58 22.36 -7.70
CA SER A 620 -1.93 22.89 -7.91
C SER A 620 -3.00 21.96 -7.34
N LEU A 621 -2.84 20.63 -7.49
CA LEU A 621 -3.76 19.64 -6.95
C LEU A 621 -3.78 19.63 -5.42
N TYR A 622 -2.62 19.70 -4.77
CA TYR A 622 -2.55 19.76 -3.31
C TYR A 622 -3.10 21.06 -2.73
N VAL A 623 -2.81 22.19 -3.37
CA VAL A 623 -3.35 23.51 -2.96
C VAL A 623 -4.88 23.53 -3.13
N GLU A 624 -5.41 22.99 -4.22
CA GLU A 624 -6.85 22.87 -4.45
C GLU A 624 -7.50 21.95 -3.41
N ALA A 625 -6.87 20.80 -3.07
CA ALA A 625 -7.36 19.90 -2.04
C ALA A 625 -7.51 20.60 -0.67
N TRP A 626 -6.51 21.40 -0.28
CA TRP A 626 -6.62 22.22 0.93
C TRP A 626 -7.77 23.21 0.86
N LYS A 627 -7.89 23.96 -0.24
CA LYS A 627 -8.95 24.98 -0.43
C LYS A 627 -10.35 24.37 -0.44
N CYS A 628 -10.51 23.16 -0.99
CA CYS A 628 -11.79 22.44 -1.04
C CYS A 628 -12.17 21.77 0.29
N GLY A 629 -11.31 21.83 1.31
CA GLY A 629 -11.57 21.19 2.60
C GLY A 629 -11.39 19.67 2.61
N CYS A 630 -10.57 19.14 1.72
CA CYS A 630 -10.13 17.74 1.82
C CYS A 630 -9.32 17.54 3.10
N LYS A 631 -9.43 16.36 3.72
CA LYS A 631 -8.67 15.99 4.93
C LYS A 631 -7.31 15.38 4.61
N GLY A 632 -7.14 14.89 3.40
CA GLY A 632 -5.87 14.35 2.92
C GLY A 632 -5.82 14.30 1.39
N CYS A 633 -4.61 14.19 0.86
CA CYS A 633 -4.38 14.08 -0.57
C CYS A 633 -3.12 13.24 -0.82
N THR A 634 -3.19 12.33 -1.78
CA THR A 634 -2.07 11.51 -2.23
C THR A 634 -2.07 11.46 -3.75
N VAL A 635 -0.91 11.63 -4.36
CA VAL A 635 -0.73 11.45 -5.80
C VAL A 635 0.09 10.20 -6.09
N TYR A 636 -0.18 9.57 -7.21
CA TYR A 636 0.66 8.53 -7.78
C TYR A 636 0.92 8.87 -9.23
N ARG A 637 2.17 9.19 -9.56
CA ARG A 637 2.60 9.39 -10.94
C ARG A 637 3.08 8.07 -11.52
N ASP A 638 2.65 7.73 -12.74
CA ASP A 638 3.08 6.51 -13.41
C ASP A 638 4.60 6.45 -13.51
N GLY A 639 5.18 5.31 -13.11
CA GLY A 639 6.62 5.11 -13.04
C GLY A 639 7.31 5.70 -11.80
N SER A 640 6.60 6.34 -10.86
CA SER A 640 7.19 6.84 -9.60
C SER A 640 7.56 5.73 -8.61
N ARG A 641 6.94 4.55 -8.73
CA ARG A 641 7.29 3.33 -7.99
C ARG A 641 7.37 2.15 -8.94
N SER A 642 8.37 1.30 -8.78
CA SER A 642 8.49 0.07 -9.55
C SER A 642 7.37 -0.93 -9.17
N GLY A 643 6.65 -1.46 -10.15
CA GLY A 643 5.79 -2.63 -10.01
C GLY A 643 4.37 -2.41 -9.51
N VAL A 644 3.86 -1.17 -9.41
CA VAL A 644 2.50 -0.93 -8.89
C VAL A 644 1.42 -1.00 -9.98
N LEU A 645 1.67 -0.43 -11.14
CA LEU A 645 0.74 -0.48 -12.29
C LEU A 645 1.55 -0.55 -13.59
N LEU A 646 1.14 -1.41 -14.52
CA LEU A 646 1.66 -1.42 -15.89
C LEU A 646 0.62 -0.74 -16.78
N SER A 647 0.91 0.47 -17.27
CA SER A 647 0.08 1.09 -18.29
C SER A 647 0.27 0.35 -19.61
N THR A 648 -0.82 0.03 -20.29
CA THR A 648 -0.81 -0.64 -21.58
C THR A 648 -0.80 0.32 -22.75
N GLU A 649 -0.64 1.62 -22.53
CA GLU A 649 -0.43 2.54 -23.62
C GLU A 649 0.92 2.25 -24.27
N LYS A 650 0.87 1.63 -25.47
CA LYS A 650 1.94 1.85 -26.42
C LYS A 650 1.96 3.35 -26.67
N LYS A 651 2.85 4.10 -26.01
CA LYS A 651 3.37 5.31 -26.64
C LYS A 651 3.78 4.87 -28.03
N ASN A 652 3.17 5.43 -29.07
CA ASN A 652 3.79 5.51 -30.37
C ASN A 652 5.11 6.29 -30.13
N LYS A 653 6.12 5.59 -29.66
CA LYS A 653 7.49 5.97 -29.87
C LYS A 653 7.68 5.87 -31.38
N LYS A 654 7.39 6.97 -32.08
CA LYS A 654 8.28 7.28 -33.18
C LYS A 654 9.66 7.27 -32.55
N ASP A 655 10.42 6.26 -32.94
CA ASP A 655 11.85 6.21 -32.82
C ASP A 655 12.45 6.58 -31.42
N ASP A 656 12.11 5.78 -30.41
CA ASP A 656 13.09 5.27 -29.50
C ASP A 656 12.92 3.75 -29.51
N CYS A 657 13.36 3.12 -30.55
CA CYS A 657 14.03 1.86 -30.39
C CYS A 657 15.09 2.10 -29.32
N ASN A 658 14.80 1.65 -28.09
CA ASN A 658 15.82 1.02 -27.31
C ASN A 658 16.09 -0.34 -28.02
N CYS A 659 16.41 -0.30 -29.29
CA CYS A 659 17.54 -1.05 -29.77
C CYS A 659 18.58 -0.72 -28.72
N MET A 660 18.99 -1.70 -27.89
CA MET A 660 20.33 -1.64 -27.30
C MET A 660 21.16 -1.07 -28.44
N GLU A 661 21.57 0.18 -28.31
CA GLU A 661 22.67 0.67 -29.17
C GLU A 661 23.68 -0.45 -29.08
N PRO A 662 24.19 -0.93 -30.21
CA PRO A 662 25.20 -1.96 -30.20
C PRO A 662 26.21 -1.48 -29.17
N PRO A 663 26.61 -2.29 -28.21
CA PRO A 663 27.31 -1.81 -27.01
C PRO A 663 28.39 -0.89 -27.50
N VAL A 664 28.39 0.38 -27.05
CA VAL A 664 29.42 1.33 -27.43
C VAL A 664 30.70 0.68 -26.96
N ILE A 665 31.38 0.07 -27.90
CA ILE A 665 32.69 -0.55 -27.66
C ILE A 665 33.60 0.63 -27.36
N VAL A 666 33.72 0.99 -26.08
CA VAL A 666 34.67 1.98 -25.64
C VAL A 666 36.03 1.30 -25.67
N ALA A 667 36.71 1.44 -26.80
CA ALA A 667 38.03 0.84 -27.08
C ALA A 667 39.09 1.22 -26.03
N THR A 668 38.86 2.31 -25.30
CA THR A 668 39.76 2.78 -24.26
C THR A 668 39.04 2.84 -22.90
N ARG A 669 39.52 2.03 -21.94
CA ARG A 669 38.98 2.03 -20.57
C ARG A 669 39.13 3.43 -19.94
N PRO A 670 38.06 4.02 -19.38
CA PRO A 670 38.13 5.25 -18.59
C PRO A 670 39.12 5.11 -17.41
N ARG A 671 39.71 6.21 -16.98
CA ARG A 671 40.62 6.21 -15.84
C ARG A 671 39.93 5.76 -14.56
N GLU A 672 38.70 6.20 -14.35
CA GLU A 672 37.88 5.91 -13.17
C GLU A 672 36.62 5.20 -13.62
N LEU A 673 36.20 4.16 -12.87
CA LEU A 673 34.96 3.46 -13.06
C LEU A 673 34.28 3.31 -11.70
N GLU A 674 32.98 3.61 -11.63
CA GLU A 674 32.18 3.22 -10.47
C GLU A 674 32.26 1.71 -10.31
N ALA A 675 32.26 1.24 -9.06
CA ALA A 675 32.36 -0.18 -8.79
C ALA A 675 31.47 -0.63 -7.63
N ASP A 676 30.81 -1.75 -7.82
CA ASP A 676 30.14 -2.50 -6.76
C ASP A 676 31.09 -3.51 -6.13
N VAL A 677 30.92 -3.71 -4.82
CA VAL A 677 31.68 -4.68 -4.03
C VAL A 677 30.79 -5.85 -3.64
N VAL A 678 31.18 -7.07 -4.02
CA VAL A 678 30.46 -8.30 -3.70
C VAL A 678 31.36 -9.23 -2.89
N LYS A 679 30.92 -9.65 -1.71
CA LYS A 679 31.63 -10.61 -0.85
C LYS A 679 31.03 -12.00 -1.05
N PHE A 680 31.90 -13.01 -1.16
CA PHE A 680 31.50 -14.40 -1.34
C PHE A 680 32.46 -15.35 -0.66
N GLN A 681 32.20 -16.66 -0.69
CA GLN A 681 33.10 -17.69 -0.21
C GLN A 681 33.63 -18.52 -1.38
N ASN A 682 34.93 -18.89 -1.30
CA ASN A 682 35.57 -19.86 -2.16
C ASN A 682 36.26 -20.87 -1.26
N ASN A 683 35.82 -22.14 -1.24
CA ASN A 683 36.41 -23.25 -0.47
C ASN A 683 36.61 -23.00 1.05
N ARG A 684 35.81 -22.27 1.74
CA ARG A 684 35.90 -21.81 3.16
C ARG A 684 36.66 -20.50 3.37
N GLU A 685 37.35 -19.97 2.37
CA GLU A 685 37.98 -18.66 2.42
C GLU A 685 36.97 -17.56 2.06
N LYS A 686 37.17 -16.40 2.64
CA LYS A 686 36.39 -15.20 2.30
C LYS A 686 37.02 -14.51 1.09
N TRP A 687 36.19 -14.24 0.10
CA TRP A 687 36.59 -13.60 -1.14
C TRP A 687 35.81 -12.33 -1.40
N ILE A 688 36.37 -11.47 -2.26
CA ILE A 688 35.78 -10.21 -2.66
C ILE A 688 35.87 -10.03 -4.17
N ALA A 689 34.80 -9.53 -4.77
CA ALA A 689 34.78 -9.09 -6.16
C ALA A 689 34.46 -7.61 -6.24
N PHE A 690 35.21 -6.90 -7.08
CA PHE A 690 34.97 -5.53 -7.50
C PHE A 690 34.44 -5.56 -8.91
N VAL A 691 33.21 -5.15 -9.13
CA VAL A 691 32.56 -5.08 -10.46
C VAL A 691 32.56 -3.63 -10.92
N GLY A 692 33.45 -3.30 -11.82
CA GLY A 692 33.55 -1.96 -12.41
C GLY A 692 32.44 -1.75 -13.45
N LEU A 693 31.76 -0.60 -13.36
CA LEU A 693 30.59 -0.27 -14.16
C LEU A 693 30.91 0.88 -15.14
N LEU A 694 30.42 0.74 -16.36
CA LEU A 694 30.38 1.81 -17.34
C LEU A 694 28.94 2.03 -17.77
N ASN A 695 28.39 3.23 -17.50
CA ASN A 695 27.00 3.57 -17.75
C ASN A 695 26.00 2.56 -17.10
N GLY A 696 26.33 2.12 -15.88
CA GLY A 696 25.51 1.17 -15.10
C GLY A 696 25.64 -0.30 -15.52
N ARG A 697 26.43 -0.62 -16.57
CA ARG A 697 26.67 -1.97 -17.06
C ARG A 697 28.04 -2.49 -16.58
N PRO A 698 28.14 -3.79 -16.15
CA PRO A 698 29.44 -4.41 -15.88
C PRO A 698 30.40 -4.29 -17.06
N TYR A 699 31.55 -3.72 -16.79
CA TYR A 699 32.62 -3.46 -17.76
C TYR A 699 33.89 -4.24 -17.44
N GLU A 700 34.16 -4.45 -16.15
CA GLU A 700 35.29 -5.24 -15.68
C GLU A 700 34.99 -5.86 -14.30
N ILE A 701 35.72 -6.91 -13.96
CA ILE A 701 35.62 -7.56 -12.64
C ILE A 701 37.05 -7.88 -12.15
N PHE A 702 37.28 -7.68 -10.85
CA PHE A 702 38.50 -8.10 -10.15
C PHE A 702 38.09 -8.90 -8.93
N THR A 703 38.83 -9.98 -8.64
CA THR A 703 38.51 -10.87 -7.53
C THR A 703 39.75 -11.24 -6.75
N GLY A 704 39.66 -11.35 -5.43
CA GLY A 704 40.75 -11.79 -4.56
C GLY A 704 40.28 -12.15 -3.15
N LEU A 705 41.22 -12.57 -2.31
CA LEU A 705 40.98 -12.89 -0.91
C LEU A 705 40.52 -11.66 -0.12
N ALA A 706 39.53 -11.86 0.75
CA ALA A 706 39.08 -10.84 1.72
C ALA A 706 39.79 -11.08 3.07
N ASP A 707 41.09 -10.86 3.09
CA ASP A 707 41.98 -11.13 4.22
C ASP A 707 42.91 -9.94 4.43
N ASP A 708 43.39 -9.71 5.66
CA ASP A 708 44.28 -8.59 6.01
C ASP A 708 45.75 -8.86 5.61
N ASP A 709 46.16 -10.11 5.59
CA ASP A 709 47.59 -10.48 5.37
C ASP A 709 47.85 -10.84 3.90
N GLU A 710 46.93 -11.57 3.24
CA GLU A 710 47.12 -12.09 1.87
C GLU A 710 46.09 -11.54 0.85
N GLY A 711 45.32 -10.51 1.22
CA GLY A 711 44.26 -10.02 0.40
C GLY A 711 43.88 -8.56 0.66
N ILE A 712 42.54 -8.29 0.65
CA ILE A 712 42.01 -6.96 0.89
C ILE A 712 40.86 -7.04 1.89
N MET A 713 41.02 -6.44 3.06
CA MET A 713 39.95 -6.30 4.03
C MET A 713 39.20 -4.96 3.85
N LEU A 714 37.93 -5.03 3.55
CA LEU A 714 37.05 -3.86 3.55
C LEU A 714 36.09 -3.89 4.73
N PRO A 715 35.77 -2.72 5.30
CA PRO A 715 34.67 -2.60 6.29
C PRO A 715 33.38 -3.26 5.77
N LYS A 716 32.61 -3.89 6.68
CA LYS A 716 31.40 -4.64 6.30
C LYS A 716 30.37 -3.82 5.51
N ASN A 717 30.34 -2.51 5.75
CA ASN A 717 29.40 -1.57 5.15
C ASN A 717 29.82 -1.00 3.79
N VAL A 718 31.00 -1.34 3.28
CA VAL A 718 31.45 -0.88 1.96
C VAL A 718 30.94 -1.83 0.90
N SER A 719 29.97 -1.35 0.10
CA SER A 719 29.36 -2.07 -1.03
C SER A 719 29.58 -1.37 -2.37
N LYS A 720 30.08 -0.13 -2.36
CA LYS A 720 30.34 0.68 -3.56
C LYS A 720 31.64 1.48 -3.41
N GLY A 721 32.24 1.81 -4.55
CA GLY A 721 33.44 2.64 -4.64
C GLY A 721 33.78 2.98 -6.07
N THR A 722 35.05 3.31 -6.32
CA THR A 722 35.58 3.66 -7.63
C THR A 722 36.87 2.90 -7.86
N ILE A 723 37.02 2.23 -9.01
CA ILE A 723 38.26 1.61 -9.45
C ILE A 723 39.01 2.64 -10.29
N ILE A 724 40.23 3.01 -9.85
CA ILE A 724 41.09 3.99 -10.49
C ILE A 724 42.23 3.22 -11.16
N LYS A 725 42.45 3.47 -12.46
CA LYS A 725 43.59 2.97 -13.20
C LYS A 725 44.69 4.01 -13.17
N SER A 726 45.86 3.66 -12.69
CA SER A 726 47.06 4.45 -12.64
C SER A 726 48.24 3.78 -13.40
N TYR A 727 49.33 4.49 -13.57
CA TYR A 727 50.56 3.99 -14.13
C TYR A 727 51.71 4.43 -13.20
N ASP A 728 52.66 3.55 -12.95
CA ASP A 728 53.90 3.88 -12.21
C ASP A 728 54.89 4.61 -13.08
N GLU A 729 56.05 4.93 -12.52
CA GLU A 729 57.13 5.63 -13.21
C GLU A 729 57.72 4.81 -14.38
N ASP A 730 57.60 3.46 -14.33
CA ASP A 730 58.03 2.52 -15.37
C ASP A 730 56.95 2.26 -16.43
N GLY A 731 55.80 2.92 -16.34
CA GLY A 731 54.67 2.77 -17.24
C GLY A 731 53.84 1.49 -17.04
N GLN A 732 54.03 0.79 -15.93
CA GLN A 732 53.21 -0.38 -15.59
C GLN A 732 51.84 0.08 -15.09
N LYS A 733 50.82 -0.74 -15.42
CA LYS A 733 49.42 -0.44 -15.08
C LYS A 733 49.09 -0.94 -13.67
N HIS A 734 48.56 -0.07 -12.83
CA HIS A 734 48.03 -0.39 -11.51
C HIS A 734 46.56 -0.06 -11.40
N TYR A 735 45.88 -0.76 -10.49
CA TYR A 735 44.46 -0.54 -10.20
C TYR A 735 44.31 -0.33 -8.71
N ASP A 736 43.66 0.79 -8.34
CA ASP A 736 43.36 1.18 -6.98
C ASP A 736 41.86 1.15 -6.74
N PHE A 737 41.41 0.88 -5.51
CA PHE A 737 40.02 0.97 -5.14
C PHE A 737 39.80 2.07 -4.11
N GLN A 738 38.99 3.07 -4.44
CA GLN A 738 38.68 4.20 -3.59
C GLN A 738 37.21 4.11 -3.09
N PHE A 739 36.99 4.29 -1.77
CA PHE A 739 35.67 4.32 -1.19
C PHE A 739 35.57 5.39 -0.09
N LYS A 740 34.35 5.73 0.32
CA LYS A 740 34.12 6.62 1.44
C LYS A 740 33.89 5.81 2.72
N ASN A 741 34.58 6.16 3.80
CA ASN A 741 34.32 5.56 5.12
C ASN A 741 33.04 6.15 5.74
N LYS A 742 32.61 5.62 6.91
CA LYS A 742 31.41 6.09 7.65
C LYS A 742 31.41 7.59 7.99
N ARG A 743 32.59 8.23 8.01
CA ARG A 743 32.77 9.66 8.31
C ARG A 743 32.87 10.52 7.03
N GLY A 744 32.70 9.93 5.84
CA GLY A 744 32.73 10.61 4.55
C GLY A 744 34.14 10.84 3.98
N TYR A 745 35.20 10.41 4.66
CA TYR A 745 36.58 10.52 4.16
C TYR A 745 36.84 9.49 3.08
N LYS A 746 37.54 9.90 2.02
CA LYS A 746 38.01 9.03 0.94
C LYS A 746 39.16 8.16 1.45
N MET A 747 39.00 6.85 1.29
CA MET A 747 40.02 5.85 1.59
C MET A 747 40.42 5.17 0.29
N THR A 748 41.71 4.97 0.05
CA THR A 748 42.21 4.30 -1.15
C THR A 748 42.96 3.04 -0.76
N ILE A 749 42.68 1.94 -1.43
CA ILE A 749 43.43 0.71 -1.40
C ILE A 749 44.23 0.67 -2.68
N GLU A 750 45.55 0.75 -2.57
CA GLU A 750 46.45 0.82 -3.70
C GLU A 750 46.87 -0.58 -4.15
N GLY A 751 47.07 -0.75 -5.47
CA GLY A 751 47.67 -1.91 -6.07
C GLY A 751 46.87 -3.22 -5.97
N LEU A 752 45.61 -3.23 -6.40
CA LEU A 752 44.77 -4.43 -6.47
C LEU A 752 45.45 -5.58 -7.24
N ASP A 753 46.17 -5.23 -8.30
CA ASP A 753 46.91 -6.13 -9.19
C ASP A 753 48.08 -6.86 -8.50
N GLY A 754 48.67 -6.28 -7.46
CA GLY A 754 49.74 -6.91 -6.67
C GLY A 754 49.25 -7.70 -5.47
N LYS A 755 47.94 -7.55 -5.12
CA LYS A 755 47.34 -8.16 -3.89
C LYS A 755 46.50 -9.38 -4.19
N PHE A 756 46.22 -9.68 -5.44
CA PHE A 756 45.34 -10.78 -5.83
C PHE A 756 46.15 -11.92 -6.44
N ASP A 757 45.68 -13.16 -6.19
CA ASP A 757 46.28 -14.36 -6.76
C ASP A 757 46.35 -14.27 -8.28
N PRO A 758 47.53 -14.49 -8.92
CA PRO A 758 47.73 -14.32 -10.36
C PRO A 758 46.84 -15.18 -11.24
N GLU A 759 46.44 -16.38 -10.79
CA GLU A 759 45.60 -17.30 -11.58
C GLU A 759 44.16 -16.72 -11.67
N PHE A 760 43.58 -16.38 -10.56
CA PHE A 760 42.24 -15.82 -10.51
C PHE A 760 42.17 -14.39 -11.08
N TRP A 761 43.25 -13.63 -10.93
CA TRP A 761 43.42 -12.34 -11.61
C TRP A 761 43.36 -12.46 -13.13
N ASN A 762 43.99 -13.52 -13.70
CA ASN A 762 43.95 -13.77 -15.13
C ASN A 762 42.55 -14.21 -15.60
N TYR A 763 41.85 -15.05 -14.86
CA TYR A 763 40.43 -15.38 -15.17
C TYR A 763 39.55 -14.12 -15.15
N ALA A 764 39.74 -13.27 -14.16
CA ALA A 764 39.03 -12.01 -14.05
C ALA A 764 39.31 -11.06 -15.20
N LYS A 765 40.57 -11.01 -15.68
CA LYS A 765 40.95 -10.25 -16.89
C LYS A 765 40.25 -10.75 -18.15
N LEU A 766 40.15 -12.07 -18.34
CA LEU A 766 39.46 -12.66 -19.50
C LEU A 766 37.97 -12.33 -19.45
N ILE A 767 37.34 -12.46 -18.31
CA ILE A 767 35.93 -12.08 -18.10
C ILE A 767 35.76 -10.58 -18.36
N SER A 768 36.65 -9.73 -17.85
CA SER A 768 36.64 -8.29 -18.12
C SER A 768 36.80 -7.99 -19.59
N GLY A 769 37.58 -8.79 -20.32
CA GLY A 769 37.75 -8.68 -21.78
C GLY A 769 36.40 -8.87 -22.49
N VAL A 770 35.67 -9.94 -22.25
CA VAL A 770 34.39 -10.21 -22.91
C VAL A 770 33.30 -9.20 -22.51
N LEU A 771 33.33 -8.71 -21.25
CA LEU A 771 32.42 -7.65 -20.77
C LEU A 771 32.68 -6.33 -21.56
N ARG A 772 33.94 -5.93 -21.77
CA ARG A 772 34.34 -4.72 -22.51
C ARG A 772 33.90 -4.76 -23.97
N TYR A 773 33.95 -5.92 -24.58
CA TYR A 773 33.51 -6.12 -25.98
C TYR A 773 31.99 -6.39 -26.08
N GLY A 774 31.25 -6.15 -25.02
CA GLY A 774 29.79 -6.07 -25.09
C GLY A 774 29.06 -7.40 -25.08
N MET A 775 29.71 -8.52 -24.69
CA MET A 775 29.01 -9.80 -24.54
C MET A 775 27.83 -9.65 -23.56
N PRO A 776 26.61 -10.07 -23.90
CA PRO A 776 25.46 -10.04 -23.00
C PRO A 776 25.75 -10.72 -21.65
N ILE A 777 25.24 -10.14 -20.56
CA ILE A 777 25.59 -10.62 -19.19
C ILE A 777 25.16 -12.05 -18.96
N ASP A 778 24.01 -12.48 -19.48
CA ASP A 778 23.55 -13.88 -19.42
C ASP A 778 24.52 -14.85 -20.11
N GLN A 779 25.13 -14.41 -21.21
CA GLN A 779 26.14 -15.18 -21.95
C GLN A 779 27.47 -15.24 -21.19
N VAL A 780 27.88 -14.14 -20.55
CA VAL A 780 29.07 -14.12 -19.69
C VAL A 780 28.88 -15.04 -18.49
N ILE A 781 27.69 -15.06 -17.89
CA ILE A 781 27.34 -15.97 -16.79
C ILE A 781 27.44 -17.43 -17.26
N LYS A 782 26.89 -17.78 -18.43
CA LYS A 782 27.00 -19.15 -19.01
C LYS A 782 28.46 -19.53 -19.26
N LEU A 783 29.27 -18.59 -19.76
CA LEU A 783 30.69 -18.82 -19.94
C LEU A 783 31.39 -19.14 -18.61
N VAL A 784 31.11 -18.37 -17.56
CA VAL A 784 31.65 -18.62 -16.21
C VAL A 784 31.17 -19.96 -15.64
N GLN A 785 29.89 -20.30 -15.82
CA GLN A 785 29.34 -21.59 -15.41
C GLN A 785 30.01 -22.79 -16.11
N GLY A 786 30.39 -22.63 -17.37
CA GLY A 786 31.06 -23.64 -18.17
C GLY A 786 32.56 -23.79 -17.90
N MET A 787 33.18 -22.95 -17.06
CA MET A 787 34.61 -23.10 -16.72
C MET A 787 34.81 -24.30 -15.81
N GLU A 788 35.80 -25.19 -16.16
CA GLU A 788 36.23 -26.29 -15.31
C GLU A 788 37.44 -25.82 -14.49
N LEU A 789 37.27 -25.78 -13.17
CA LEU A 789 38.32 -25.40 -12.20
C LEU A 789 38.59 -26.61 -11.29
N ASN A 790 39.84 -26.79 -10.89
CA ASN A 790 40.34 -28.00 -10.22
C ASN A 790 39.73 -28.31 -8.84
N ASN A 791 38.72 -27.60 -8.34
CA ASN A 791 38.07 -27.82 -7.05
C ASN A 791 36.56 -27.68 -7.16
N GLU A 792 35.84 -28.79 -7.12
CA GLU A 792 34.37 -28.83 -7.07
C GLU A 792 33.85 -28.90 -5.64
N SER A 793 33.76 -27.78 -4.96
CA SER A 793 32.94 -27.63 -3.74
C SER A 793 31.69 -26.85 -4.02
N ILE A 794 30.69 -26.90 -3.10
CA ILE A 794 29.43 -26.16 -3.22
C ILE A 794 29.64 -24.65 -3.30
N ASN A 795 30.70 -24.13 -2.71
CA ASN A 795 31.12 -22.71 -2.73
C ASN A 795 32.45 -22.59 -3.49
N THR A 796 32.40 -22.26 -4.76
CA THR A 796 33.54 -22.06 -5.63
C THR A 796 33.70 -20.61 -6.06
N TRP A 797 34.90 -20.22 -6.51
CA TRP A 797 35.17 -18.94 -7.13
C TRP A 797 34.21 -18.66 -8.28
N LYS A 798 33.95 -19.65 -9.12
CA LYS A 798 32.97 -19.61 -10.21
C LYS A 798 31.59 -19.15 -9.75
N ASN A 799 31.05 -19.79 -8.69
CA ASN A 799 29.75 -19.43 -8.13
C ASN A 799 29.74 -18.02 -7.53
N GLY A 800 30.87 -17.55 -6.99
CA GLY A 800 31.04 -16.20 -6.49
C GLY A 800 31.00 -15.13 -7.57
N VAL A 801 31.71 -15.37 -8.68
CA VAL A 801 31.70 -14.47 -9.86
C VAL A 801 30.34 -14.46 -10.55
N GLU A 802 29.75 -15.64 -10.71
CA GLU A 802 28.39 -15.77 -11.23
C GLU A 802 27.40 -14.94 -10.41
N ARG A 803 27.46 -15.07 -9.08
CA ARG A 803 26.62 -14.28 -8.17
C ARG A 803 26.83 -12.78 -8.28
N ALA A 804 28.08 -12.35 -8.45
CA ALA A 804 28.42 -10.93 -8.64
C ALA A 804 27.82 -10.37 -9.93
N LEU A 805 27.82 -11.16 -11.02
CA LEU A 805 27.30 -10.75 -12.32
C LEU A 805 25.78 -10.87 -12.44
N LYS A 806 25.14 -11.83 -11.75
CA LYS A 806 23.68 -12.03 -11.74
C LYS A 806 22.89 -10.81 -11.26
N LYS A 807 23.50 -9.94 -10.47
CA LYS A 807 22.88 -8.67 -10.02
C LYS A 807 22.51 -7.73 -11.17
N TYR A 808 23.14 -7.90 -12.33
CA TYR A 808 22.97 -7.04 -13.49
C TYR A 808 22.12 -7.69 -14.59
N LEU A 809 21.55 -8.87 -14.32
CA LEU A 809 20.55 -9.46 -15.20
C LEU A 809 19.26 -8.65 -15.12
N PRO A 810 18.60 -8.35 -16.25
CA PRO A 810 17.28 -7.72 -16.22
C PRO A 810 16.30 -8.54 -15.37
N ASN A 811 15.46 -7.87 -14.57
CA ASN A 811 14.39 -8.53 -13.83
C ASN A 811 13.45 -9.24 -14.81
N GLY A 812 13.08 -10.49 -14.49
CA GLY A 812 12.26 -11.31 -15.36
C GLY A 812 13.06 -12.22 -16.30
N THR A 813 14.40 -12.23 -16.24
CA THR A 813 15.21 -13.16 -17.05
C THR A 813 14.93 -14.60 -16.63
N GLU A 814 14.36 -15.41 -17.53
CA GLU A 814 13.98 -16.83 -17.29
C GLU A 814 15.19 -17.76 -17.28
N LEU A 815 15.17 -18.75 -16.39
CA LEU A 815 16.12 -19.86 -16.40
C LEU A 815 15.53 -21.01 -17.24
N LYS A 816 15.93 -21.12 -18.48
CA LYS A 816 15.52 -22.25 -19.35
C LYS A 816 16.23 -23.55 -18.91
N GLY A 817 15.47 -24.65 -18.78
CA GLY A 817 15.99 -25.98 -18.50
C GLY A 817 16.22 -26.30 -17.02
N GLN A 818 15.88 -25.45 -16.10
CA GLN A 818 15.89 -25.73 -14.65
C GLN A 818 14.49 -25.76 -14.06
N LYS A 819 14.18 -26.88 -13.39
CA LYS A 819 12.89 -27.03 -12.68
C LYS A 819 12.97 -26.47 -11.28
N CYS A 820 11.89 -25.82 -10.86
CA CYS A 820 11.74 -25.36 -9.49
C CYS A 820 11.84 -26.55 -8.52
N PRO A 821 12.73 -26.53 -7.52
CA PRO A 821 12.89 -27.64 -6.58
C PRO A 821 11.64 -27.89 -5.73
N ASN A 822 10.74 -26.91 -5.60
CA ASN A 822 9.52 -27.04 -4.79
C ASN A 822 8.32 -27.55 -5.58
N CYS A 823 8.11 -27.11 -6.81
CA CYS A 823 6.93 -27.48 -7.60
C CYS A 823 7.24 -28.26 -8.88
N GLY A 824 8.52 -28.49 -9.21
CA GLY A 824 8.94 -29.22 -10.39
C GLY A 824 8.72 -28.52 -11.74
N GLN A 825 8.16 -27.32 -11.76
CA GLN A 825 7.88 -26.54 -12.96
C GLN A 825 9.09 -25.73 -13.41
N GLU A 826 9.25 -25.52 -14.72
CA GLU A 826 10.31 -24.68 -15.31
C GLU A 826 9.87 -23.21 -15.39
N THR A 827 9.58 -22.62 -14.24
CA THR A 827 9.07 -21.24 -14.12
C THR A 827 9.95 -20.39 -13.21
N LEU A 828 11.26 -20.63 -13.26
CA LEU A 828 12.23 -19.86 -12.49
C LEU A 828 12.66 -18.61 -13.26
N ILE A 829 12.52 -17.44 -12.63
CA ILE A 829 12.99 -16.16 -13.15
C ILE A 829 13.97 -15.51 -12.18
N TYR A 830 14.86 -14.68 -12.71
CA TYR A 830 15.67 -13.77 -11.89
C TYR A 830 14.90 -12.49 -11.56
N GLN A 831 14.82 -12.16 -10.28
CA GLN A 831 14.26 -10.91 -9.80
C GLN A 831 15.16 -10.36 -8.67
N GLU A 832 15.73 -9.18 -8.87
CA GLU A 832 16.66 -8.53 -7.93
C GLU A 832 17.83 -9.42 -7.49
N GLY A 833 18.36 -10.23 -8.42
CA GLY A 833 19.45 -11.16 -8.16
C GLY A 833 19.04 -12.45 -7.43
N CYS A 834 17.76 -12.62 -7.09
CA CYS A 834 17.19 -13.84 -6.51
C CYS A 834 16.45 -14.65 -7.58
N LEU A 835 16.50 -15.99 -7.44
CA LEU A 835 15.75 -16.90 -8.30
C LEU A 835 14.35 -17.09 -7.71
N ILE A 836 13.32 -16.73 -8.45
CA ILE A 836 11.93 -16.81 -8.00
C ILE A 836 11.16 -17.74 -8.94
N CYS A 837 10.42 -18.66 -8.38
CA CYS A 837 9.47 -19.46 -9.15
C CYS A 837 8.16 -18.71 -9.32
N THR A 838 7.79 -18.38 -10.55
CA THR A 838 6.53 -17.67 -10.84
C THR A 838 5.29 -18.53 -10.61
N ASN A 839 5.44 -19.86 -10.54
CA ASN A 839 4.33 -20.77 -10.31
C ASN A 839 3.99 -20.96 -8.82
N CYS A 840 4.99 -21.18 -7.96
CA CYS A 840 4.75 -21.48 -6.55
C CYS A 840 5.30 -20.41 -5.57
N GLY A 841 5.89 -19.33 -6.08
CA GLY A 841 6.44 -18.27 -5.25
C GLY A 841 7.73 -18.62 -4.48
N ALA A 842 8.25 -19.86 -4.64
CA ALA A 842 9.50 -20.25 -4.00
C ALA A 842 10.64 -19.34 -4.47
N SER A 843 11.37 -18.75 -3.52
CA SER A 843 12.53 -17.91 -3.83
C SER A 843 13.80 -18.53 -3.27
N LYS A 844 14.87 -18.48 -4.06
CA LYS A 844 16.21 -18.82 -3.64
C LYS A 844 17.13 -17.64 -3.95
N CYS A 845 17.46 -16.88 -2.92
CA CYS A 845 18.55 -15.92 -2.99
C CYS A 845 19.86 -16.65 -2.74
N GLY A 846 20.82 -16.51 -3.65
CA GLY A 846 22.11 -17.15 -3.56
C GLY A 846 23.01 -16.59 -2.47
#